data_656ffea0db53296546eac42a23b3b34d
#
_entry.id   656ffea0db53296546eac42a23b3b34d
#
_cell.length_a   1.000
_cell.length_b   1.000
_cell.length_c   1.000
_cell.angle_alpha   90.00
_cell.angle_beta   90.00
_cell.angle_gamma   90.00
#
_symmetry.space_group_name_H-M   'P 1'
#
loop_
_entity.id
_entity.type
_entity.pdbx_description
1 polymer ?
#
loop_
_entity_poly.entity_id
_entity_poly.type
_entity_poly.pdbx_seq_one_letter_code
_entity_poly.pdbx_strand_id
1 'polypeptide(L)'
;MAPVRARVPGVLTELEPAPGGGLVRFARSELYVRVTVRGALFLGWDGAAPLPSYALTGAEAVAPDERVVLEPDTEGGVRLVAERLGLTVARDGTVEVRTPGGVMLRRQAPPRWWEAAGSVRGGGRWVSRAEVAADAVFLGAGRDGAVLAEGAYTVGGVRPGLRMPVQVVQADAGCHLVFHDAEEEGEWLLRPGREGAGSGHDRAGVAELRMSGGPVRSWVVVGSPQRLAYGWASLTGAPVPPPGDALGGAGRELVVVRGGGGPGAVEGCLTTGRRRGFGGGVGPRGRFGGSGKVTRGFGAGAGLTRGFRSGSGLTRGFRAGAGLTRRFGGDAGRDAGAGVPEWTDSEVRAREGERYVAFAGQGQHGFVHSFEGMGGVLELCRARAVFNSLRGAFPGERPLQLAVGVWAGQQRYGGVCLPGPEAGDWAELPRTVGRVLGLGLCGVPFCGPGVPGTGDGGRGARGGEARTPGVRTPGVRTRGVRASGVRRAEGSLSDEGAEWAVRWEQLAGWLPWSGGAEGGSAGGAASGERERWGPYWTTLARHAGLWGGPWVRPVWWFTPEDRALRGVGDAFLVGEALLVAPVCEPGVRSRRVRLPKGQWYDTATEVVYEGERTVEVAAPLDRVPVLVRAGAVVPVREAGGTVLDVWAPLAESGPGAGLYIPDEEGGWSPPLVERYTSRLGADGEVVVERSGGPGAGPGGVSAAGRPVRVRGLGAAEAVGPA
;
A
#
# COMPACT_ATOMS: atom_id res chain seq x y z
N MET A 1 -6.54 -18.95 41.65
CA MET A 1 -5.36 -18.34 41.07
C MET A 1 -5.39 -16.85 41.35
N ALA A 2 -4.35 -16.29 41.95
CA ALA A 2 -4.27 -14.85 42.16
C ALA A 2 -4.29 -14.13 40.81
N PRO A 3 -4.99 -12.99 40.68
CA PRO A 3 -5.04 -12.26 39.44
C PRO A 3 -3.59 -11.84 39.05
N VAL A 4 -3.13 -12.24 37.86
CA VAL A 4 -1.83 -11.84 37.33
C VAL A 4 -1.86 -10.32 37.15
N ARG A 5 -1.15 -9.58 38.02
CA ARG A 5 -1.04 -8.12 37.90
C ARG A 5 -0.15 -7.78 36.71
N ALA A 6 -0.58 -6.81 35.92
CA ALA A 6 0.25 -6.29 34.82
C ALA A 6 1.52 -5.64 35.39
N ARG A 7 2.66 -5.93 34.77
CA ARG A 7 3.91 -5.16 34.99
C ARG A 7 3.80 -3.84 34.25
N VAL A 8 4.27 -2.77 34.85
CA VAL A 8 4.43 -1.42 34.26
C VAL A 8 5.87 -0.93 34.52
N PRO A 9 6.41 0.02 33.76
CA PRO A 9 7.81 0.46 33.88
C PRO A 9 8.18 0.95 35.29
N GLY A 10 7.29 1.63 35.96
CA GLY A 10 7.58 2.30 37.23
C GLY A 10 8.13 3.72 37.00
N VAL A 11 8.85 4.23 38.01
CA VAL A 11 9.40 5.59 37.97
C VAL A 11 10.74 5.60 37.24
N LEU A 12 11.04 6.67 36.48
CA LEU A 12 12.31 6.93 35.85
C LEU A 12 13.42 7.01 36.91
N THR A 13 14.52 6.30 36.69
CA THR A 13 15.66 6.18 37.62
C THR A 13 16.96 6.71 37.05
N GLU A 14 17.18 6.58 35.72
CA GLU A 14 18.44 6.93 35.08
C GLU A 14 18.24 7.30 33.61
N LEU A 15 19.11 8.17 33.10
CA LEU A 15 19.20 8.53 31.69
C LEU A 15 20.62 8.28 31.20
N GLU A 16 20.77 7.50 30.12
CA GLU A 16 22.02 7.30 29.38
C GLU A 16 21.88 7.94 27.99
N PRO A 17 22.30 9.18 27.78
CA PRO A 17 22.24 9.85 26.48
C PRO A 17 23.15 9.16 25.46
N ALA A 18 22.70 9.10 24.20
CA ALA A 18 23.48 8.57 23.08
C ALA A 18 23.12 9.32 21.79
N PRO A 19 23.97 9.25 20.75
CA PRO A 19 23.65 9.83 19.45
C PRO A 19 22.30 9.35 18.92
N GLY A 20 21.45 10.29 18.53
CA GLY A 20 20.08 10.04 18.09
C GLY A 20 19.05 9.89 19.21
N GLY A 21 19.46 9.91 20.48
CA GLY A 21 18.53 9.74 21.60
C GLY A 21 19.20 9.20 22.85
N GLY A 22 18.97 7.92 23.19
CA GLY A 22 19.56 7.29 24.36
C GLY A 22 18.68 6.22 25.01
N LEU A 23 19.07 5.79 26.20
CA LEU A 23 18.37 4.80 27.00
C LEU A 23 17.82 5.46 28.28
N VAL A 24 16.53 5.30 28.51
CA VAL A 24 15.83 5.77 29.72
C VAL A 24 15.50 4.57 30.58
N ARG A 25 16.07 4.51 31.79
CA ARG A 25 15.83 3.40 32.73
C ARG A 25 14.69 3.76 33.69
N PHE A 26 13.83 2.80 33.92
CA PHE A 26 12.77 2.84 34.91
C PHE A 26 12.99 1.75 35.97
N ALA A 27 12.32 1.85 37.08
CA ALA A 27 12.47 0.89 38.19
C ALA A 27 12.26 -0.58 37.77
N ARG A 28 11.50 -0.87 36.71
CA ARG A 28 11.14 -2.23 36.26
C ARG A 28 11.22 -2.44 34.74
N SER A 29 11.70 -1.47 34.00
CA SER A 29 11.80 -1.52 32.52
C SER A 29 12.82 -0.51 32.04
N GLU A 30 13.09 -0.54 30.73
CA GLU A 30 13.89 0.45 30.05
C GLU A 30 13.27 0.82 28.71
N LEU A 31 13.45 2.06 28.27
CA LEU A 31 13.01 2.57 26.98
C LEU A 31 14.20 3.03 26.17
N TYR A 32 14.45 2.41 25.04
CA TYR A 32 15.41 2.85 24.07
C TYR A 32 14.74 3.81 23.08
N VAL A 33 15.30 5.01 22.95
CA VAL A 33 14.82 6.07 22.05
C VAL A 33 15.88 6.31 20.99
N ARG A 34 15.47 6.39 19.72
CA ARG A 34 16.35 6.76 18.61
C ARG A 34 15.61 7.58 17.57
N VAL A 35 16.15 8.72 17.18
CA VAL A 35 15.78 9.46 15.97
C VAL A 35 16.79 9.14 14.89
N THR A 36 16.32 8.76 13.72
CA THR A 36 17.19 8.48 12.58
C THR A 36 17.58 9.74 11.84
N VAL A 37 18.67 9.70 11.06
CA VAL A 37 19.12 10.80 10.18
C VAL A 37 17.98 11.33 9.29
N ARG A 38 17.01 10.47 8.95
CA ARG A 38 15.86 10.84 8.11
C ARG A 38 14.63 11.27 8.91
N GLY A 39 14.77 11.40 10.23
CA GLY A 39 13.76 11.98 11.13
C GLY A 39 12.66 11.01 11.58
N ALA A 40 12.84 9.69 11.43
CA ALA A 40 11.96 8.71 12.03
C ALA A 40 12.35 8.44 13.49
N LEU A 41 11.36 8.37 14.37
CA LEU A 41 11.53 8.09 15.79
C LEU A 41 11.30 6.60 16.06
N PHE A 42 12.21 5.97 16.73
CA PHE A 42 12.11 4.61 17.30
C PHE A 42 11.88 4.66 18.80
N LEU A 43 10.97 3.82 19.27
CA LEU A 43 10.67 3.59 20.68
C LEU A 43 10.67 2.09 20.94
N GLY A 44 11.62 1.60 21.74
CA GLY A 44 11.75 0.19 22.08
C GLY A 44 11.83 -0.04 23.58
N TRP A 45 10.92 -0.85 24.15
CA TRP A 45 10.87 -1.18 25.55
C TRP A 45 11.52 -2.53 25.83
N ASP A 46 12.07 -2.70 27.04
CA ASP A 46 12.66 -3.95 27.55
C ASP A 46 13.76 -4.54 26.63
N GLY A 47 14.68 -3.71 26.18
CA GLY A 47 15.79 -4.13 25.32
C GLY A 47 15.38 -4.35 23.86
N ALA A 48 14.16 -3.98 23.46
CA ALA A 48 13.75 -4.03 22.06
C ALA A 48 14.58 -3.06 21.23
N ALA A 49 15.38 -3.60 20.30
CA ALA A 49 16.24 -2.85 19.40
C ALA A 49 15.54 -2.58 18.05
N PRO A 50 16.03 -1.60 17.25
CA PRO A 50 15.52 -1.34 15.90
C PRO A 50 15.65 -2.53 14.95
N LEU A 51 16.68 -3.35 15.12
CA LEU A 51 16.98 -4.53 14.31
C LEU A 51 17.23 -5.76 15.23
N PRO A 52 16.96 -6.98 14.75
CA PRO A 52 16.46 -7.32 13.40
C PRO A 52 14.98 -6.97 13.20
N SER A 53 14.62 -6.67 11.94
CA SER A 53 13.25 -6.45 11.50
C SER A 53 13.07 -6.91 10.05
N TYR A 54 11.97 -7.57 9.74
CA TYR A 54 11.64 -7.95 8.36
C TYR A 54 11.21 -6.74 7.51
N ALA A 55 10.63 -5.74 8.15
CA ALA A 55 10.13 -4.54 7.49
C ALA A 55 11.24 -3.61 6.99
N LEU A 56 12.32 -3.48 7.73
CA LEU A 56 13.35 -2.48 7.49
C LEU A 56 14.40 -2.92 6.47
N THR A 57 15.05 -1.94 5.83
CA THR A 57 16.08 -2.22 4.81
C THR A 57 17.46 -2.54 5.40
N GLY A 58 17.67 -2.32 6.69
CA GLY A 58 18.93 -2.64 7.38
C GLY A 58 19.50 -1.49 8.21
N ALA A 59 20.79 -1.60 8.55
CA ALA A 59 21.46 -0.70 9.51
C ALA A 59 21.47 0.78 9.06
N GLU A 60 21.63 1.03 7.77
CA GLU A 60 21.64 2.39 7.22
C GLU A 60 20.31 3.12 7.42
N ALA A 61 19.18 2.41 7.28
CA ALA A 61 17.84 2.99 7.46
C ALA A 61 17.60 3.45 8.91
N VAL A 62 18.28 2.85 9.86
CA VAL A 62 18.14 3.13 11.30
C VAL A 62 19.34 3.89 11.89
N ALA A 63 20.22 4.44 11.04
CA ALA A 63 21.37 5.22 11.48
C ALA A 63 20.91 6.41 12.33
N PRO A 64 21.51 6.66 13.50
CA PRO A 64 21.10 7.73 14.41
C PRO A 64 21.43 9.11 13.84
N ASP A 65 20.60 10.10 14.11
CA ASP A 65 20.92 11.52 13.89
C ASP A 65 21.83 11.99 15.05
N GLU A 66 23.11 12.08 14.79
CA GLU A 66 24.13 12.45 15.80
C GLU A 66 23.94 13.84 16.41
N ARG A 67 23.12 14.70 15.77
CA ARG A 67 22.82 16.06 16.25
C ARG A 67 21.77 16.07 17.37
N VAL A 68 21.12 14.94 17.61
CA VAL A 68 19.98 14.79 18.51
C VAL A 68 20.38 13.91 19.70
N VAL A 69 20.03 14.34 20.90
CA VAL A 69 20.31 13.62 22.13
C VAL A 69 19.14 13.82 23.12
N LEU A 70 18.95 12.86 24.02
CA LEU A 70 18.02 13.02 25.15
C LEU A 70 18.62 13.90 26.23
N GLU A 71 17.83 14.85 26.74
CA GLU A 71 18.21 15.75 27.83
C GLU A 71 17.22 15.61 28.99
N PRO A 72 17.65 15.84 30.24
CA PRO A 72 16.73 15.96 31.37
C PRO A 72 15.70 17.10 31.12
N ASP A 73 14.47 16.86 31.56
CA ASP A 73 13.41 17.87 31.53
C ASP A 73 13.24 18.51 32.92
N THR A 74 12.71 19.73 32.95
CA THR A 74 12.45 20.49 34.17
C THR A 74 11.42 19.84 35.09
N GLU A 75 10.53 19.01 34.56
CA GLU A 75 9.51 18.24 35.28
C GLU A 75 10.04 16.89 35.83
N GLY A 76 11.35 16.63 35.67
CA GLY A 76 12.01 15.41 36.12
C GLY A 76 11.79 14.21 35.20
N GLY A 77 11.34 14.44 33.99
CA GLY A 77 11.35 13.52 32.86
C GLY A 77 12.58 13.75 31.99
N VAL A 78 12.46 13.35 30.72
CA VAL A 78 13.46 13.60 29.68
C VAL A 78 12.80 14.15 28.41
N ARG A 79 13.54 14.96 27.66
CA ARG A 79 13.08 15.53 26.41
C ARG A 79 14.10 15.35 25.31
N LEU A 80 13.61 15.45 24.08
CA LEU A 80 14.42 15.43 22.87
C LEU A 80 13.78 16.37 21.85
N VAL A 81 14.59 17.17 21.18
CA VAL A 81 14.15 18.03 20.08
C VAL A 81 14.92 17.66 18.83
N ALA A 82 14.21 17.32 17.79
CA ALA A 82 14.74 17.04 16.46
C ALA A 82 14.12 18.00 15.43
N GLU A 83 14.68 18.05 14.23
CA GLU A 83 14.20 18.92 13.15
C GLU A 83 12.69 18.77 12.88
N ARG A 84 12.17 17.54 13.04
CA ARG A 84 10.79 17.19 12.61
C ARG A 84 9.83 16.89 13.73
N LEU A 85 10.33 16.65 14.94
CA LEU A 85 9.49 16.30 16.08
C LEU A 85 10.16 16.69 17.40
N GLY A 86 9.32 16.90 18.40
CA GLY A 86 9.69 16.89 19.80
C GLY A 86 9.23 15.62 20.48
N LEU A 87 9.99 15.15 21.45
CA LEU A 87 9.65 14.03 22.32
C LEU A 87 9.81 14.43 23.77
N THR A 88 8.84 14.04 24.59
CA THR A 88 8.96 14.06 26.06
C THR A 88 8.67 12.67 26.61
N VAL A 89 9.44 12.22 27.58
CA VAL A 89 9.19 11.01 28.35
C VAL A 89 9.05 11.39 29.82
N ALA A 90 7.84 11.29 30.34
CA ALA A 90 7.54 11.64 31.72
C ALA A 90 8.11 10.61 32.73
N ARG A 91 8.15 10.98 33.99
CA ARG A 91 8.68 10.13 35.07
C ARG A 91 7.97 8.78 35.22
N ASP A 92 6.71 8.67 34.83
CA ASP A 92 5.91 7.44 34.86
C ASP A 92 6.06 6.57 33.60
N GLY A 93 6.84 7.03 32.60
CA GLY A 93 7.01 6.37 31.31
C GLY A 93 5.98 6.75 30.26
N THR A 94 5.15 7.77 30.49
CA THR A 94 4.29 8.35 29.44
C THR A 94 5.15 9.03 28.40
N VAL A 95 4.92 8.75 27.12
CA VAL A 95 5.66 9.29 25.98
C VAL A 95 4.75 10.23 25.18
N GLU A 96 5.20 11.46 24.97
CA GLU A 96 4.51 12.42 24.09
C GLU A 96 5.34 12.76 22.88
N VAL A 97 4.74 12.61 21.70
CA VAL A 97 5.31 13.05 20.42
C VAL A 97 4.60 14.33 20.01
N ARG A 98 5.39 15.33 19.67
CA ARG A 98 4.94 16.69 19.36
C ARG A 98 5.47 17.14 17.99
N THR A 99 4.82 18.12 17.39
CA THR A 99 5.38 18.84 16.25
C THR A 99 6.61 19.63 16.69
N PRO A 100 7.48 20.11 15.76
CA PRO A 100 8.56 21.03 16.10
C PRO A 100 8.08 22.30 16.82
N GLY A 101 6.86 22.75 16.54
CA GLY A 101 6.20 23.87 17.22
C GLY A 101 5.60 23.55 18.58
N GLY A 102 5.80 22.32 19.10
CA GLY A 102 5.35 21.92 20.44
C GLY A 102 3.91 21.42 20.53
N VAL A 103 3.15 21.36 19.43
CA VAL A 103 1.78 20.84 19.43
C VAL A 103 1.78 19.32 19.61
N MET A 104 1.02 18.80 20.57
CA MET A 104 0.92 17.37 20.86
C MET A 104 0.20 16.64 19.72
N LEU A 105 0.87 15.64 19.14
CA LEU A 105 0.32 14.75 18.12
C LEU A 105 -0.18 13.44 18.71
N ARG A 106 0.57 12.89 19.66
CA ARG A 106 0.32 11.58 20.26
C ARG A 106 0.85 11.53 21.68
N ARG A 107 0.02 11.05 22.60
CA ARG A 107 0.39 10.76 23.98
C ARG A 107 0.22 9.27 24.24
N GLN A 108 1.29 8.56 24.47
CA GLN A 108 1.31 7.12 24.69
C GLN A 108 1.52 6.81 26.15
N ALA A 109 0.55 6.14 26.77
CA ALA A 109 0.68 5.64 28.12
C ALA A 109 1.79 4.55 28.18
N PRO A 110 2.45 4.37 29.32
CA PRO A 110 3.42 3.31 29.49
C PRO A 110 2.81 1.94 29.20
N PRO A 111 3.53 1.03 28.52
CA PRO A 111 3.00 -0.29 28.19
C PRO A 111 2.75 -1.13 29.44
N ARG A 112 1.85 -2.10 29.30
CA ARG A 112 1.53 -3.08 30.34
C ARG A 112 1.81 -4.48 29.81
N TRP A 113 2.52 -5.29 30.62
CA TRP A 113 2.86 -6.67 30.27
C TRP A 113 2.21 -7.67 31.23
N TRP A 114 1.78 -8.80 30.69
CA TRP A 114 1.32 -9.97 31.44
C TRP A 114 2.24 -11.13 31.12
N GLU A 115 3.27 -11.31 31.90
CA GLU A 115 4.27 -12.37 31.76
C GLU A 115 3.89 -13.58 32.59
N ALA A 116 4.01 -14.78 32.02
CA ALA A 116 3.88 -16.00 32.78
C ALA A 116 5.11 -16.16 33.71
N ALA A 117 4.92 -16.72 34.91
CA ALA A 117 6.00 -16.99 35.83
C ALA A 117 7.09 -17.86 35.16
N GLY A 118 8.35 -17.36 35.09
CA GLY A 118 9.46 -18.05 34.45
C GLY A 118 9.62 -17.77 32.95
N SER A 119 8.80 -16.91 32.32
CA SER A 119 9.02 -16.48 30.94
C SER A 119 10.18 -15.50 30.83
N VAL A 120 10.86 -15.55 29.69
CA VAL A 120 11.89 -14.55 29.33
C VAL A 120 11.20 -13.19 29.15
N ARG A 121 11.83 -12.09 29.61
CA ARG A 121 11.32 -10.72 29.37
C ARG A 121 10.99 -10.52 27.90
N GLY A 122 9.84 -9.92 27.59
CA GLY A 122 9.37 -9.67 26.23
C GLY A 122 8.58 -10.81 25.58
N GLY A 123 8.40 -11.97 26.24
CA GLY A 123 7.65 -13.11 25.71
C GLY A 123 6.17 -13.17 26.08
N GLY A 124 5.68 -12.21 26.83
CA GLY A 124 4.30 -12.17 27.33
C GLY A 124 3.38 -11.28 26.49
N ARG A 125 2.10 -11.41 26.76
CA ARG A 125 1.06 -10.52 26.19
C ARG A 125 1.28 -9.09 26.68
N TRP A 126 1.07 -8.10 25.81
CA TRP A 126 1.23 -6.71 26.19
C TRP A 126 0.13 -5.80 25.57
N VAL A 127 -0.02 -4.63 26.17
CA VAL A 127 -0.94 -3.59 25.71
C VAL A 127 -0.22 -2.25 25.67
N SER A 128 -0.37 -1.54 24.57
CA SER A 128 0.04 -0.15 24.37
C SER A 128 -1.16 0.69 24.03
N ARG A 129 -1.34 1.83 24.72
CA ARG A 129 -2.46 2.74 24.50
C ARG A 129 -1.95 4.13 24.22
N ALA A 130 -2.51 4.76 23.20
CA ALA A 130 -2.21 6.13 22.85
C ALA A 130 -3.47 6.98 22.71
N GLU A 131 -3.35 8.24 23.07
CA GLU A 131 -4.34 9.29 22.88
C GLU A 131 -3.86 10.24 21.78
N VAL A 132 -4.81 10.71 20.97
CA VAL A 132 -4.60 11.67 19.87
C VAL A 132 -5.64 12.77 19.96
N ALA A 133 -5.52 13.83 19.15
CA ALA A 133 -6.45 14.95 19.16
C ALA A 133 -7.91 14.51 18.97
N ALA A 134 -8.84 15.34 19.43
CA ALA A 134 -10.28 15.05 19.38
C ALA A 134 -10.83 15.00 17.94
N ASP A 135 -10.24 15.76 17.02
CA ASP A 135 -10.55 15.82 15.59
C ASP A 135 -9.81 14.76 14.77
N ALA A 136 -8.97 13.93 15.40
CA ALA A 136 -8.12 12.99 14.70
C ALA A 136 -8.91 11.87 13.98
N VAL A 137 -8.49 11.59 12.74
CA VAL A 137 -8.96 10.48 11.92
C VAL A 137 -7.87 9.42 11.85
N PHE A 138 -8.24 8.16 12.12
CA PHE A 138 -7.37 7.00 11.96
C PHE A 138 -7.47 6.46 10.53
N LEU A 139 -6.35 6.24 9.89
CA LEU A 139 -6.25 5.79 8.50
C LEU A 139 -5.29 4.58 8.41
N GLY A 140 -5.58 3.66 7.50
CA GLY A 140 -4.75 2.49 7.29
C GLY A 140 -5.34 1.47 6.34
N ALA A 141 -4.74 0.30 6.28
CA ALA A 141 -5.20 -0.81 5.45
C ALA A 141 -6.39 -1.53 6.12
N GLY A 142 -7.57 -0.91 6.10
CA GLY A 142 -8.80 -1.46 6.65
C GLY A 142 -9.56 -2.34 5.65
N ARG A 143 -10.38 -3.26 6.19
CA ARG A 143 -11.23 -4.13 5.38
C ARG A 143 -12.29 -3.36 4.62
N ASP A 144 -12.88 -2.35 5.25
CA ASP A 144 -14.01 -1.59 4.72
C ASP A 144 -13.60 -0.25 4.10
N GLY A 145 -12.31 0.09 4.14
CA GLY A 145 -11.79 1.31 3.55
C GLY A 145 -10.52 1.83 4.22
N ALA A 146 -10.07 3.01 3.80
CA ALA A 146 -8.89 3.67 4.36
C ALA A 146 -9.13 4.29 5.73
N VAL A 147 -10.35 4.78 6.00
CA VAL A 147 -10.75 5.31 7.30
C VAL A 147 -11.05 4.16 8.24
N LEU A 148 -10.31 4.08 9.33
CA LEU A 148 -10.51 3.08 10.38
C LEU A 148 -11.50 3.66 11.41
N ALA A 149 -12.76 3.24 11.31
CA ALA A 149 -13.84 3.65 12.19
C ALA A 149 -13.66 3.10 13.62
N GLU A 150 -14.59 3.43 14.53
CA GLU A 150 -14.62 2.81 15.86
C GLU A 150 -14.79 1.30 15.72
N GLY A 151 -13.89 0.53 16.36
CA GLY A 151 -13.93 -0.92 16.25
C GLY A 151 -12.63 -1.62 16.58
N ALA A 152 -12.65 -2.94 16.33
CA ALA A 152 -11.54 -3.85 16.54
C ALA A 152 -10.94 -4.29 15.18
N TYR A 153 -9.62 -4.17 15.05
CA TYR A 153 -8.89 -4.51 13.83
C TYR A 153 -7.76 -5.48 14.15
N THR A 154 -7.84 -6.69 13.62
CA THR A 154 -6.77 -7.68 13.79
C THR A 154 -5.53 -7.25 13.01
N VAL A 155 -4.37 -7.33 13.65
CA VAL A 155 -3.05 -7.03 13.06
C VAL A 155 -2.09 -8.16 13.29
N GLY A 156 -1.05 -8.24 12.47
CA GLY A 156 -0.01 -9.27 12.60
C GLY A 156 -0.52 -10.69 12.35
N GLY A 157 0.27 -11.65 12.81
CA GLY A 157 0.01 -13.08 12.63
C GLY A 157 0.27 -13.55 11.20
N VAL A 158 -0.04 -14.84 10.99
CA VAL A 158 0.29 -15.54 9.73
C VAL A 158 -0.91 -15.77 8.81
N ARG A 159 -2.09 -15.32 9.21
CA ARG A 159 -3.32 -15.48 8.41
C ARG A 159 -3.40 -14.46 7.29
N PRO A 160 -4.01 -14.80 6.14
CA PRO A 160 -4.23 -13.84 5.06
C PRO A 160 -5.08 -12.64 5.50
N GLY A 161 -4.91 -11.52 4.79
CA GLY A 161 -5.72 -10.32 4.98
C GLY A 161 -4.91 -9.05 5.15
N LEU A 162 -5.60 -7.92 5.25
CA LEU A 162 -5.01 -6.59 5.47
C LEU A 162 -4.72 -6.39 6.97
N ARG A 163 -3.64 -7.03 7.45
CA ARG A 163 -3.29 -7.09 8.88
C ARG A 163 -2.00 -6.31 9.20
N MET A 164 -1.67 -5.33 8.40
CA MET A 164 -0.46 -4.53 8.58
C MET A 164 -0.58 -3.65 9.83
N PRO A 165 0.34 -3.74 10.80
CA PRO A 165 0.33 -2.92 12.02
C PRO A 165 0.88 -1.50 11.76
N VAL A 166 0.38 -0.85 10.71
CA VAL A 166 0.70 0.52 10.29
C VAL A 166 -0.56 1.37 10.32
N GLN A 167 -0.47 2.52 10.94
CA GLN A 167 -1.56 3.48 11.07
C GLN A 167 -1.07 4.88 10.74
N VAL A 168 -1.82 5.62 9.96
CA VAL A 168 -1.67 7.06 9.76
C VAL A 168 -2.75 7.76 10.57
N VAL A 169 -2.36 8.79 11.29
CA VAL A 169 -3.28 9.65 12.05
C VAL A 169 -3.21 11.04 11.47
N GLN A 170 -4.36 11.59 11.12
CA GLN A 170 -4.52 12.94 10.60
C GLN A 170 -5.38 13.76 11.54
N ALA A 171 -4.89 14.94 11.91
CA ALA A 171 -5.59 15.93 12.73
C ALA A 171 -5.20 17.34 12.28
N ASP A 172 -5.87 18.37 12.80
CA ASP A 172 -5.47 19.77 12.57
C ASP A 172 -4.06 20.05 13.10
N ALA A 173 -3.67 19.39 14.19
CA ALA A 173 -2.33 19.46 14.75
C ALA A 173 -1.24 18.95 13.80
N GLY A 174 -1.59 18.17 12.78
CA GLY A 174 -0.70 17.57 11.79
C GLY A 174 -0.90 16.07 11.60
N CYS A 175 -0.06 15.47 10.77
CA CYS A 175 -0.11 14.06 10.45
C CYS A 175 1.08 13.32 11.04
N HIS A 176 0.85 12.05 11.43
CA HIS A 176 1.92 11.14 11.79
C HIS A 176 1.57 9.70 11.40
N LEU A 177 2.58 8.90 11.12
CA LEU A 177 2.48 7.46 10.87
C LEU A 177 3.07 6.72 12.05
N VAL A 178 2.42 5.65 12.47
CA VAL A 178 2.93 4.72 13.51
C VAL A 178 2.96 3.31 12.93
N PHE A 179 4.09 2.66 13.12
CA PHE A 179 4.28 1.24 12.82
C PHE A 179 4.69 0.50 14.08
N HIS A 180 3.93 -0.51 14.47
CA HIS A 180 4.29 -1.44 15.53
C HIS A 180 4.96 -2.66 14.91
N ASP A 181 6.28 -2.77 15.11
CA ASP A 181 7.12 -3.81 14.50
C ASP A 181 7.14 -5.07 15.38
N ALA A 182 5.99 -5.75 15.41
CA ALA A 182 5.77 -7.02 16.08
C ALA A 182 5.00 -7.96 15.14
N GLU A 183 5.48 -9.20 15.01
CA GLU A 183 4.99 -10.18 14.02
C GLU A 183 3.80 -10.98 14.53
N GLU A 184 3.65 -11.02 15.84
CA GLU A 184 2.61 -11.78 16.53
C GLU A 184 1.22 -11.23 16.20
N GLU A 185 0.21 -12.07 16.41
CA GLU A 185 -1.17 -11.66 16.25
C GLU A 185 -1.58 -10.70 17.38
N GLY A 186 -2.24 -9.62 16.99
CA GLY A 186 -2.75 -8.62 17.89
C GLY A 186 -4.04 -8.00 17.39
N GLU A 187 -4.53 -7.03 18.15
CA GLU A 187 -5.76 -6.32 17.85
C GLU A 187 -5.63 -4.83 18.18
N TRP A 188 -5.96 -3.96 17.26
CA TRP A 188 -6.24 -2.56 17.55
C TRP A 188 -7.69 -2.37 17.95
N LEU A 189 -7.89 -1.69 19.06
CA LEU A 189 -9.16 -1.13 19.48
C LEU A 189 -9.11 0.38 19.27
N LEU A 190 -9.83 0.86 18.27
CA LEU A 190 -9.87 2.26 17.89
C LEU A 190 -11.15 2.91 18.37
N ARG A 191 -10.99 4.10 18.93
CA ARG A 191 -12.11 4.97 19.31
C ARG A 191 -11.79 6.39 18.83
N PRO A 192 -12.50 6.90 17.82
CA PRO A 192 -12.37 8.27 17.35
C PRO A 192 -12.62 9.26 18.48
N GLY A 193 -11.96 10.39 18.40
CA GLY A 193 -12.22 11.51 19.30
C GLY A 193 -13.58 12.15 19.03
N ARG A 194 -13.96 13.07 19.90
CA ARG A 194 -15.14 13.93 19.71
C ARG A 194 -14.80 15.33 20.17
N GLU A 195 -15.05 16.31 19.33
CA GLU A 195 -15.03 17.71 19.70
C GLU A 195 -16.34 18.05 20.41
N GLY A 196 -16.24 18.72 21.55
CA GLY A 196 -17.39 19.24 22.27
C GLY A 196 -17.88 20.52 21.59
N ALA A 197 -19.13 20.55 21.16
CA ALA A 197 -19.76 21.68 20.46
C ALA A 197 -19.73 23.00 21.31
N GLY A 198 -18.55 23.59 21.51
CA GLY A 198 -18.32 24.79 22.27
C GLY A 198 -18.39 24.65 23.80
N SER A 199 -18.60 23.44 24.34
CA SER A 199 -18.70 23.16 25.77
C SER A 199 -17.37 22.91 26.47
N GLY A 200 -16.23 22.93 25.73
CA GLY A 200 -14.90 22.63 26.27
C GLY A 200 -14.67 21.17 26.71
N HIS A 201 -15.58 20.26 26.37
CA HIS A 201 -15.50 18.85 26.73
C HIS A 201 -15.04 17.98 25.53
N ASP A 202 -13.90 18.33 24.96
CA ASP A 202 -13.27 17.50 23.93
C ASP A 202 -12.86 16.14 24.50
N ARG A 203 -13.14 15.08 23.75
CA ARG A 203 -12.71 13.74 24.08
C ARG A 203 -11.66 13.28 23.09
N ALA A 204 -10.46 13.00 23.58
CA ALA A 204 -9.37 12.49 22.79
C ALA A 204 -9.75 11.18 22.06
N GLY A 205 -9.22 11.02 20.84
CA GLY A 205 -9.20 9.76 20.15
C GLY A 205 -8.26 8.77 20.85
N VAL A 206 -8.57 7.48 20.79
CA VAL A 206 -7.78 6.44 21.44
C VAL A 206 -7.46 5.32 20.47
N ALA A 207 -6.18 4.96 20.39
CA ALA A 207 -5.70 3.75 19.76
C ALA A 207 -5.04 2.84 20.81
N GLU A 208 -5.68 1.71 21.11
CA GLU A 208 -5.17 0.69 22.03
C GLU A 208 -4.77 -0.54 21.21
N LEU A 209 -3.50 -0.93 21.30
CA LEU A 209 -2.96 -2.14 20.66
C LEU A 209 -2.74 -3.21 21.72
N ARG A 210 -3.34 -4.36 21.52
CA ARG A 210 -3.19 -5.58 22.32
C ARG A 210 -2.47 -6.63 21.52
N MET A 211 -1.30 -7.07 21.98
CA MET A 211 -0.51 -8.10 21.29
C MET A 211 -0.43 -9.38 22.11
N SER A 212 -0.46 -10.51 21.42
CA SER A 212 -0.32 -11.83 22.05
C SER A 212 1.11 -12.12 22.52
N GLY A 213 2.09 -11.35 22.04
CA GLY A 213 3.52 -11.48 22.37
C GLY A 213 4.37 -10.51 21.57
N GLY A 214 5.66 -10.83 21.46
CA GLY A 214 6.63 -10.07 20.67
C GLY A 214 7.21 -8.84 21.36
N PRO A 215 8.13 -8.14 20.71
CA PRO A 215 8.78 -6.95 21.25
C PRO A 215 7.81 -5.77 21.28
N VAL A 216 7.88 -4.96 22.34
CA VAL A 216 7.16 -3.68 22.39
C VAL A 216 8.01 -2.62 21.74
N ARG A 217 7.92 -2.51 20.42
CA ARG A 217 8.68 -1.53 19.66
C ARG A 217 7.80 -0.86 18.59
N SER A 218 8.07 0.41 18.36
CA SER A 218 7.33 1.18 17.35
C SER A 218 8.19 2.22 16.68
N TRP A 219 7.81 2.56 15.45
CA TRP A 219 8.35 3.63 14.66
C TRP A 219 7.29 4.72 14.49
N VAL A 220 7.70 5.98 14.62
CA VAL A 220 6.83 7.13 14.39
C VAL A 220 7.49 8.05 13.37
N VAL A 221 6.73 8.43 12.34
CA VAL A 221 7.14 9.42 11.34
C VAL A 221 6.17 10.59 11.42
N VAL A 222 6.68 11.82 11.50
CA VAL A 222 5.88 13.04 11.63
C VAL A 222 6.07 13.93 10.41
N GLY A 223 5.00 14.56 9.93
CA GLY A 223 5.05 15.57 8.86
C GLY A 223 3.81 15.58 7.96
N SER A 224 3.91 16.30 6.82
CA SER A 224 2.87 16.26 5.79
C SER A 224 2.72 14.84 5.20
N PRO A 225 1.61 14.52 4.51
CA PRO A 225 1.42 13.21 3.88
C PRO A 225 2.59 12.78 3.00
N GLN A 226 3.17 13.71 2.23
CA GLN A 226 4.35 13.46 1.39
C GLN A 226 5.59 13.10 2.24
N ARG A 227 5.76 13.78 3.37
CA ARG A 227 6.86 13.51 4.32
C ARG A 227 6.70 12.16 5.00
N LEU A 228 5.46 11.79 5.36
CA LEU A 228 5.17 10.46 5.92
C LEU A 228 5.58 9.36 4.93
N ALA A 229 5.17 9.48 3.67
CA ALA A 229 5.51 8.51 2.62
C ALA A 229 7.02 8.41 2.41
N TYR A 230 7.73 9.53 2.30
CA TYR A 230 9.19 9.56 2.17
C TYR A 230 9.90 8.96 3.38
N GLY A 231 9.51 9.36 4.59
CA GLY A 231 10.10 8.85 5.84
C GLY A 231 9.86 7.34 5.99
N TRP A 232 8.67 6.89 5.65
CA TRP A 232 8.31 5.48 5.65
C TRP A 232 9.13 4.67 4.64
N ALA A 233 9.24 5.14 3.39
CA ALA A 233 10.07 4.51 2.37
C ALA A 233 11.56 4.52 2.72
N SER A 234 12.01 5.52 3.47
CA SER A 234 13.40 5.58 3.98
C SER A 234 13.72 4.46 4.98
N LEU A 235 12.73 4.01 5.75
CA LEU A 235 12.85 2.89 6.68
C LEU A 235 12.69 1.54 5.98
N THR A 236 11.62 1.43 5.19
CA THR A 236 11.13 0.15 4.67
C THR A 236 11.51 -0.12 3.21
N GLY A 237 12.18 0.82 2.57
CA GLY A 237 12.57 0.76 1.16
C GLY A 237 11.51 1.34 0.22
N ALA A 238 11.98 1.94 -0.86
CA ALA A 238 11.11 2.46 -1.91
C ALA A 238 10.40 1.34 -2.67
N PRO A 239 9.19 1.59 -3.21
CA PRO A 239 8.48 0.65 -4.04
C PRO A 239 9.25 0.30 -5.32
N VAL A 240 9.23 -0.97 -5.71
CA VAL A 240 9.71 -1.37 -7.03
C VAL A 240 8.61 -1.07 -8.05
N PRO A 241 8.87 -0.21 -9.05
CA PRO A 241 7.90 0.07 -10.09
C PRO A 241 7.65 -1.20 -10.92
N PRO A 242 6.39 -1.56 -11.22
CA PRO A 242 6.11 -2.64 -12.15
C PRO A 242 6.65 -2.30 -13.55
N PRO A 243 6.84 -3.28 -14.44
CA PRO A 243 7.16 -3.03 -15.84
C PRO A 243 6.10 -2.13 -16.49
N GLY A 244 6.53 -1.21 -17.38
CA GLY A 244 5.63 -0.20 -17.97
C GLY A 244 4.49 -0.80 -18.81
N ASP A 245 4.72 -1.92 -19.46
CA ASP A 245 3.71 -2.67 -20.23
C ASP A 245 2.62 -3.29 -19.32
N ALA A 246 2.91 -3.59 -18.06
CA ALA A 246 1.91 -4.03 -17.09
C ALA A 246 0.92 -2.91 -16.68
N LEU A 247 1.27 -1.65 -16.93
CA LEU A 247 0.49 -0.48 -16.55
C LEU A 247 -0.36 0.08 -17.70
N GLY A 248 0.10 -0.07 -18.94
CA GLY A 248 -0.42 0.62 -20.11
C GLY A 248 -1.54 -0.09 -20.89
N GLY A 249 -2.27 -1.03 -20.32
CA GLY A 249 -3.40 -1.68 -21.02
C GLY A 249 -3.00 -2.74 -22.05
N ALA A 250 -1.71 -2.95 -22.30
CA ALA A 250 -1.22 -3.96 -23.26
C ALA A 250 -1.40 -5.41 -22.78
N GLY A 251 -1.89 -5.59 -21.56
CA GLY A 251 -2.26 -6.88 -20.97
C GLY A 251 -1.12 -7.87 -20.81
N ARG A 252 -0.53 -7.95 -19.62
CA ARG A 252 0.30 -9.10 -19.25
C ARG A 252 -0.56 -10.22 -18.67
N GLU A 253 -0.24 -11.43 -19.08
CA GLU A 253 -0.77 -12.63 -18.47
C GLU A 253 -0.07 -12.87 -17.13
N LEU A 254 -0.84 -12.94 -16.05
CA LEU A 254 -0.35 -13.26 -14.71
C LEU A 254 -0.73 -14.69 -14.35
N VAL A 255 0.24 -15.47 -13.94
CA VAL A 255 0.03 -16.86 -13.51
C VAL A 255 -0.26 -16.87 -12.01
N VAL A 256 -1.36 -17.50 -11.61
CA VAL A 256 -1.68 -17.74 -10.20
C VAL A 256 -0.93 -18.98 -9.74
N VAL A 257 0.00 -18.83 -8.80
CA VAL A 257 0.84 -19.90 -8.29
C VAL A 257 0.38 -20.29 -6.88
N ARG A 258 -0.04 -21.57 -6.70
CA ARG A 258 -0.41 -22.12 -5.42
C ARG A 258 0.83 -22.45 -4.58
N GLY A 259 0.84 -22.05 -3.30
CA GLY A 259 1.87 -22.45 -2.35
C GLY A 259 1.74 -23.93 -1.97
N GLY A 260 2.86 -24.70 -1.99
CA GLY A 260 2.88 -26.09 -1.48
C GLY A 260 2.52 -27.19 -2.48
N GLY A 261 2.09 -26.89 -3.68
CA GLY A 261 1.85 -27.89 -4.74
C GLY A 261 3.14 -28.31 -5.45
N GLY A 262 3.23 -29.58 -5.94
CA GLY A 262 4.34 -30.06 -6.76
C GLY A 262 4.53 -29.25 -8.06
N PRO A 263 5.55 -29.55 -8.89
CA PRO A 263 5.73 -28.87 -10.18
C PRO A 263 4.48 -29.06 -11.03
N GLY A 264 3.77 -27.97 -11.33
CA GLY A 264 2.52 -27.98 -12.10
C GLY A 264 1.29 -27.37 -11.41
N ALA A 265 1.40 -26.89 -10.16
CA ALA A 265 0.29 -26.25 -9.47
C ALA A 265 0.06 -24.81 -9.96
N VAL A 266 -0.42 -24.65 -11.18
CA VAL A 266 -0.97 -23.41 -11.73
C VAL A 266 -2.48 -23.44 -11.55
N GLU A 267 -3.07 -22.53 -10.79
CA GLU A 267 -4.51 -22.47 -10.53
C GLU A 267 -5.30 -21.79 -11.65
N GLY A 268 -4.66 -20.87 -12.34
CA GLY A 268 -5.32 -20.06 -13.37
C GLY A 268 -4.40 -19.03 -13.97
N CYS A 269 -4.93 -18.30 -14.93
CA CYS A 269 -4.26 -17.21 -15.59
C CYS A 269 -5.12 -15.95 -15.48
N LEU A 270 -4.55 -14.86 -15.00
CA LEU A 270 -5.18 -13.55 -14.95
C LEU A 270 -4.55 -12.65 -16.00
N THR A 271 -5.35 -11.94 -16.77
CA THR A 271 -4.87 -11.01 -17.79
C THR A 271 -5.05 -9.56 -17.32
N THR A 272 -4.02 -8.75 -17.41
CA THR A 272 -4.05 -7.32 -17.04
C THR A 272 -4.40 -6.44 -18.25
N GLY A 273 -5.45 -6.79 -19.03
CA GLY A 273 -5.85 -6.04 -20.23
C GLY A 273 -6.08 -6.92 -21.46
N ARG A 274 -6.56 -6.34 -22.55
CA ARG A 274 -6.90 -7.05 -23.77
C ARG A 274 -5.67 -7.39 -24.60
N ARG A 275 -5.48 -8.66 -25.00
CA ARG A 275 -4.56 -9.01 -26.11
C ARG A 275 -5.04 -8.30 -27.39
N ARG A 276 -4.16 -7.54 -28.03
CA ARG A 276 -4.35 -7.19 -29.44
C ARG A 276 -4.32 -8.50 -30.23
N GLY A 277 -5.44 -8.86 -30.86
CA GLY A 277 -5.51 -10.03 -31.69
C GLY A 277 -4.52 -9.90 -32.86
N PHE A 278 -3.39 -10.60 -32.81
CA PHE A 278 -2.67 -10.96 -34.02
C PHE A 278 -3.53 -12.03 -34.71
N GLY A 279 -4.13 -11.66 -35.84
CA GLY A 279 -4.78 -12.61 -36.72
C GLY A 279 -3.75 -13.60 -37.28
N GLY A 280 -3.80 -14.81 -36.83
CA GLY A 280 -2.98 -15.92 -37.28
C GLY A 280 -3.32 -17.13 -36.43
N GLY A 281 -4.24 -17.98 -36.94
CA GLY A 281 -4.72 -19.15 -36.24
C GLY A 281 -3.62 -20.13 -35.85
N VAL A 282 -3.79 -20.69 -34.71
CA VAL A 282 -3.72 -22.13 -34.37
C VAL A 282 -3.93 -22.21 -32.82
N GLY A 283 -5.08 -22.70 -32.40
CA GLY A 283 -5.27 -23.10 -31.03
C GLY A 283 -4.58 -24.41 -30.72
N PRO A 284 -4.20 -24.63 -29.50
CA PRO A 284 -4.36 -25.94 -28.91
C PRO A 284 -5.23 -25.92 -27.66
N ARG A 285 -6.42 -26.44 -27.79
CA ARG A 285 -7.09 -27.09 -26.68
C ARG A 285 -6.29 -28.36 -26.36
N GLY A 286 -5.41 -28.32 -25.38
CA GLY A 286 -4.66 -29.48 -24.88
C GLY A 286 -4.91 -29.68 -23.41
N ARG A 287 -5.75 -30.69 -23.07
CA ARG A 287 -5.74 -31.30 -21.76
C ARG A 287 -4.35 -31.90 -21.55
N PHE A 288 -3.60 -31.41 -20.57
CA PHE A 288 -2.38 -32.08 -20.16
C PHE A 288 -2.69 -33.13 -19.11
N GLY A 289 -2.85 -34.34 -19.60
CA GLY A 289 -2.66 -35.58 -18.85
C GLY A 289 -1.65 -36.39 -19.64
N GLY A 290 -0.47 -36.63 -19.09
CA GLY A 290 0.52 -37.49 -19.74
C GLY A 290 1.85 -37.49 -18.99
N SER A 291 2.07 -38.57 -18.22
CA SER A 291 3.37 -38.95 -17.68
C SER A 291 4.33 -39.29 -18.83
N GLY A 292 5.28 -38.41 -19.13
CA GLY A 292 6.35 -38.68 -20.07
C GLY A 292 7.71 -38.63 -19.38
N LYS A 293 8.36 -39.75 -19.24
CA LYS A 293 9.76 -39.85 -18.81
C LYS A 293 10.66 -39.15 -19.85
N VAL A 294 11.42 -38.16 -19.41
CA VAL A 294 12.51 -37.60 -20.21
C VAL A 294 13.82 -38.20 -19.70
N THR A 295 14.42 -39.06 -20.53
CA THR A 295 15.78 -39.57 -20.36
C THR A 295 16.81 -38.62 -21.00
N ARG A 296 17.77 -38.24 -20.20
CA ARG A 296 19.18 -37.88 -20.40
C ARG A 296 19.70 -37.53 -21.81
N GLY A 297 20.42 -36.44 -21.84
CA GLY A 297 21.53 -36.19 -22.80
C GLY A 297 22.42 -35.11 -22.25
N PHE A 298 23.44 -35.45 -21.47
CA PHE A 298 24.55 -34.55 -21.14
C PHE A 298 25.68 -34.76 -22.14
N GLY A 299 26.03 -33.71 -22.86
CA GLY A 299 27.26 -33.60 -23.63
C GLY A 299 28.24 -32.68 -22.91
N ALA A 300 29.38 -33.22 -22.54
CA ALA A 300 30.46 -32.52 -21.87
C ALA A 300 31.24 -31.66 -22.88
N GLY A 301 31.63 -30.45 -22.52
CA GLY A 301 32.57 -29.60 -23.23
C GLY A 301 33.42 -28.78 -22.24
N ALA A 302 34.70 -29.06 -22.27
CA ALA A 302 35.72 -28.65 -21.30
C ALA A 302 36.14 -27.17 -21.38
N GLY A 303 36.52 -26.63 -20.22
CA GLY A 303 37.78 -25.90 -20.03
C GLY A 303 37.77 -24.38 -20.25
N LEU A 304 37.99 -23.65 -19.16
CA LEU A 304 39.13 -22.75 -19.00
C LEU A 304 39.14 -22.09 -17.62
N THR A 305 40.08 -22.59 -16.81
CA THR A 305 40.49 -21.96 -15.55
C THR A 305 41.27 -20.67 -15.81
N ARG A 306 40.94 -19.59 -15.11
CA ARG A 306 41.91 -18.57 -14.70
C ARG A 306 41.61 -18.06 -13.32
N GLY A 307 42.53 -18.36 -12.42
CA GLY A 307 42.51 -17.93 -11.04
C GLY A 307 42.86 -16.46 -10.85
N PHE A 308 42.28 -15.88 -9.82
CA PHE A 308 42.87 -14.73 -9.11
C PHE A 308 42.94 -15.05 -7.62
N ARG A 309 44.20 -15.10 -7.13
CA ARG A 309 44.57 -15.06 -5.71
C ARG A 309 44.62 -13.61 -5.27
N SER A 310 44.09 -13.35 -4.08
CA SER A 310 44.60 -12.52 -2.98
C SER A 310 43.40 -11.97 -2.23
N GLY A 311 43.34 -11.86 -0.96
CA GLY A 311 44.24 -11.78 0.12
C GLY A 311 43.48 -11.86 1.45
N SER A 312 44.14 -12.35 2.42
CA SER A 312 43.77 -12.54 3.82
C SER A 312 43.14 -11.35 4.52
N GLY A 313 42.05 -11.59 5.26
CA GLY A 313 41.48 -10.61 6.18
C GLY A 313 40.39 -11.23 7.07
N LEU A 314 40.79 -11.77 8.20
CA LEU A 314 40.07 -11.98 9.45
C LEU A 314 38.53 -11.96 9.43
N THR A 315 37.93 -13.10 9.22
CA THR A 315 36.53 -13.37 9.61
C THR A 315 36.53 -13.96 11.02
N ARG A 316 36.26 -13.14 12.03
CA ARG A 316 35.80 -13.64 13.33
C ARG A 316 34.36 -14.12 13.12
N GLY A 317 34.19 -15.43 13.18
CA GLY A 317 32.91 -16.10 13.11
C GLY A 317 32.02 -15.71 14.29
N PHE A 318 30.91 -15.07 14.00
CA PHE A 318 29.78 -15.06 14.90
C PHE A 318 29.08 -16.41 14.76
N ARG A 319 29.25 -17.25 15.77
CA ARG A 319 28.37 -18.40 15.98
C ARG A 319 26.97 -17.86 16.21
N ALA A 320 26.09 -18.06 15.22
CA ALA A 320 24.66 -17.93 15.41
C ALA A 320 24.25 -18.93 16.49
N GLY A 321 23.78 -18.41 17.61
CA GLY A 321 23.22 -19.22 18.69
C GLY A 321 22.01 -19.98 18.15
N ALA A 322 22.08 -21.30 18.17
CA ALA A 322 20.96 -22.19 18.02
C ALA A 322 19.95 -21.92 19.14
N GLY A 323 18.79 -21.39 18.79
CA GLY A 323 17.74 -21.21 19.79
C GLY A 323 16.61 -20.34 19.34
N LEU A 324 15.87 -20.70 18.30
CA LEU A 324 14.50 -20.24 18.05
C LEU A 324 13.79 -21.14 17.03
N THR A 325 13.87 -22.47 17.24
CA THR A 325 12.85 -23.37 16.71
C THR A 325 11.74 -23.49 17.75
N ARG A 326 10.92 -22.47 17.89
CA ARG A 326 9.60 -22.63 18.49
C ARG A 326 8.69 -23.24 17.43
N ARG A 327 8.39 -24.52 17.60
CA ARG A 327 7.27 -25.18 16.95
C ARG A 327 6.02 -24.32 17.21
N PHE A 328 5.46 -23.75 16.16
CA PHE A 328 4.09 -23.26 16.15
C PHE A 328 3.16 -24.50 16.08
N GLY A 329 2.99 -25.15 17.22
CA GLY A 329 2.04 -26.24 17.42
C GLY A 329 0.78 -25.66 18.04
N GLY A 330 -0.11 -25.11 17.22
CA GLY A 330 -1.50 -24.89 17.54
C GLY A 330 -2.30 -25.92 16.75
N ASP A 331 -3.07 -26.73 17.43
CA ASP A 331 -3.94 -27.78 16.92
C ASP A 331 -4.80 -27.29 15.75
N ALA A 332 -4.33 -27.47 14.51
CA ALA A 332 -5.11 -27.37 13.30
C ALA A 332 -5.44 -28.79 12.85
N GLY A 333 -6.72 -29.12 12.96
CA GLY A 333 -7.29 -30.41 12.64
C GLY A 333 -6.79 -30.97 11.31
N ARG A 334 -6.52 -32.26 11.35
CA ARG A 334 -6.19 -33.14 10.24
C ARG A 334 -7.13 -32.94 9.06
N ASP A 335 -6.58 -32.39 7.97
CA ASP A 335 -6.84 -32.87 6.60
C ASP A 335 -5.97 -32.11 5.61
N ALA A 336 -5.38 -32.89 4.67
CA ALA A 336 -4.66 -32.48 3.48
C ALA A 336 -3.12 -32.38 3.57
N GLY A 337 -2.48 -33.39 3.04
CA GLY A 337 -1.05 -33.53 2.86
C GLY A 337 -0.40 -32.66 1.80
N ALA A 338 -0.34 -31.36 2.03
CA ALA A 338 0.65 -30.47 1.45
C ALA A 338 0.81 -29.29 2.42
N GLY A 339 1.73 -29.39 3.36
CA GLY A 339 2.02 -28.32 4.32
C GLY A 339 2.46 -27.04 3.62
N VAL A 340 2.08 -25.90 4.17
CA VAL A 340 2.59 -24.58 3.74
C VAL A 340 4.11 -24.60 3.90
N PRO A 341 4.90 -24.24 2.87
CA PRO A 341 6.36 -24.18 2.98
C PRO A 341 6.81 -23.26 4.12
N GLU A 342 7.83 -23.67 4.85
CA GLU A 342 8.48 -22.85 5.91
C GLU A 342 9.33 -21.76 5.24
N TRP A 343 8.73 -20.65 4.86
CA TRP A 343 9.39 -19.55 4.14
C TRP A 343 10.43 -18.79 4.96
N THR A 344 10.56 -19.07 6.26
CA THR A 344 11.66 -18.58 7.08
C THR A 344 12.94 -19.40 6.86
N ASP A 345 12.83 -20.63 6.35
CA ASP A 345 13.95 -21.48 5.97
C ASP A 345 14.60 -21.06 4.65
N SER A 346 15.93 -20.98 4.62
CA SER A 346 16.70 -20.56 3.45
C SER A 346 16.67 -21.57 2.30
N GLU A 347 16.65 -22.86 2.59
CA GLU A 347 16.60 -23.92 1.58
C GLU A 347 15.23 -23.99 0.93
N VAL A 348 14.18 -23.80 1.72
CA VAL A 348 12.79 -23.68 1.21
C VAL A 348 12.68 -22.48 0.27
N ARG A 349 13.22 -21.33 0.67
CA ARG A 349 13.20 -20.13 -0.19
C ARG A 349 13.95 -20.34 -1.51
N ALA A 350 15.11 -20.98 -1.48
CA ALA A 350 15.88 -21.27 -2.69
C ALA A 350 15.11 -22.18 -3.65
N ARG A 351 14.65 -23.32 -3.15
CA ARG A 351 13.89 -24.29 -3.94
C ARG A 351 12.61 -23.71 -4.54
N GLU A 352 11.83 -22.99 -3.75
CA GLU A 352 10.60 -22.38 -4.23
C GLU A 352 10.88 -21.24 -5.22
N GLY A 353 11.94 -20.47 -5.02
CA GLY A 353 12.37 -19.43 -5.96
C GLY A 353 12.74 -20.01 -7.34
N GLU A 354 13.42 -21.16 -7.39
CA GLU A 354 13.74 -21.87 -8.65
C GLU A 354 12.50 -22.27 -9.46
N ARG A 355 11.38 -22.59 -8.79
CA ARG A 355 10.11 -22.89 -9.47
C ARG A 355 9.59 -21.69 -10.27
N TYR A 356 9.63 -20.49 -9.68
CA TYR A 356 9.20 -19.27 -10.36
C TYR A 356 10.14 -18.92 -11.53
N VAL A 357 11.44 -19.16 -11.38
CA VAL A 357 12.43 -19.01 -12.48
C VAL A 357 12.12 -19.98 -13.62
N ALA A 358 11.74 -21.23 -13.31
CA ALA A 358 11.35 -22.19 -14.33
C ALA A 358 10.09 -21.78 -15.09
N PHE A 359 9.08 -21.21 -14.41
CA PHE A 359 7.90 -20.63 -15.07
C PHE A 359 8.25 -19.43 -15.95
N ALA A 360 9.12 -18.54 -15.47
CA ALA A 360 9.57 -17.38 -16.25
C ALA A 360 10.35 -17.83 -17.50
N GLY A 361 11.18 -18.86 -17.40
CA GLY A 361 11.86 -19.49 -18.54
C GLY A 361 10.93 -20.09 -19.60
N GLN A 362 9.67 -20.34 -19.25
CA GLN A 362 8.61 -20.77 -20.17
C GLN A 362 7.80 -19.61 -20.76
N GLY A 363 8.24 -18.37 -20.56
CA GLY A 363 7.58 -17.16 -21.06
C GLY A 363 6.54 -16.56 -20.11
N GLN A 364 6.47 -17.02 -18.88
CA GLN A 364 5.55 -16.49 -17.84
C GLN A 364 6.27 -15.41 -17.03
N HIS A 365 6.03 -14.14 -17.34
CA HIS A 365 6.76 -13.01 -16.75
C HIS A 365 6.01 -12.27 -15.64
N GLY A 366 4.83 -12.76 -15.22
CA GLY A 366 4.04 -12.16 -14.14
C GLY A 366 3.37 -13.20 -13.26
N PHE A 367 3.35 -12.96 -11.95
CA PHE A 367 2.86 -13.94 -10.97
C PHE A 367 1.92 -13.29 -9.96
N VAL A 368 0.84 -14.01 -9.63
CA VAL A 368 0.00 -13.72 -8.46
C VAL A 368 0.14 -14.89 -7.50
N HIS A 369 0.47 -14.61 -6.26
CA HIS A 369 0.50 -15.63 -5.23
C HIS A 369 -0.93 -16.07 -4.89
N SER A 370 -1.15 -17.37 -4.64
CA SER A 370 -2.47 -17.89 -4.28
C SER A 370 -2.97 -17.31 -2.95
N PHE A 371 -4.29 -17.16 -2.84
CA PHE A 371 -4.98 -16.69 -1.63
C PHE A 371 -4.95 -17.68 -0.46
N GLU A 372 -4.42 -18.90 -0.63
CA GLU A 372 -4.41 -19.92 0.41
C GLU A 372 -3.26 -19.72 1.41
N GLY A 373 -3.62 -19.52 2.64
CA GLY A 373 -2.88 -19.92 3.83
C GLY A 373 -1.76 -19.05 4.36
N MET A 374 -1.37 -17.94 3.72
CA MET A 374 -0.26 -17.11 4.23
C MET A 374 -0.58 -15.62 4.30
N GLY A 375 -0.09 -14.97 5.36
CA GLY A 375 -0.16 -13.52 5.54
C GLY A 375 1.06 -13.01 6.31
N GLY A 376 1.07 -11.71 6.56
CA GLY A 376 2.09 -11.07 7.39
C GLY A 376 3.51 -11.30 6.89
N VAL A 377 4.41 -11.63 7.81
CA VAL A 377 5.84 -11.81 7.54
C VAL A 377 6.13 -13.00 6.60
N LEU A 378 5.35 -14.07 6.66
CA LEU A 378 5.58 -15.22 5.78
C LEU A 378 5.36 -14.85 4.32
N GLU A 379 4.34 -14.05 4.03
CA GLU A 379 4.09 -13.54 2.69
C GLU A 379 5.23 -12.63 2.21
N LEU A 380 5.73 -11.76 3.07
CA LEU A 380 6.89 -10.94 2.77
C LEU A 380 8.14 -11.78 2.45
N CYS A 381 8.40 -12.85 3.24
CA CYS A 381 9.51 -13.77 2.99
C CYS A 381 9.37 -14.47 1.64
N ARG A 382 8.17 -14.91 1.27
CA ARG A 382 7.86 -15.49 -0.04
C ARG A 382 8.13 -14.50 -1.17
N ALA A 383 7.53 -13.32 -1.08
CA ALA A 383 7.68 -12.28 -2.10
C ALA A 383 9.16 -11.89 -2.30
N ARG A 384 9.92 -11.75 -1.21
CA ARG A 384 11.35 -11.49 -1.25
C ARG A 384 12.14 -12.61 -1.94
N ALA A 385 11.85 -13.87 -1.62
CA ALA A 385 12.54 -15.02 -2.20
C ALA A 385 12.31 -15.10 -3.72
N VAL A 386 11.03 -15.01 -4.13
CA VAL A 386 10.64 -15.03 -5.55
C VAL A 386 11.28 -13.87 -6.31
N PHE A 387 11.19 -12.66 -5.76
CA PHE A 387 11.79 -11.46 -6.36
C PHE A 387 13.30 -11.62 -6.57
N ASN A 388 14.03 -12.08 -5.56
CA ASN A 388 15.49 -12.25 -5.66
C ASN A 388 15.87 -13.32 -6.68
N SER A 389 15.13 -14.43 -6.73
CA SER A 389 15.39 -15.51 -7.69
C SER A 389 15.13 -15.06 -9.12
N LEU A 390 14.00 -14.37 -9.38
CA LEU A 390 13.69 -13.82 -10.71
C LEU A 390 14.70 -12.75 -11.13
N ARG A 391 15.06 -11.83 -10.23
CA ARG A 391 16.06 -10.80 -10.51
C ARG A 391 17.44 -11.39 -10.78
N GLY A 392 17.82 -12.46 -10.09
CA GLY A 392 19.08 -13.18 -10.33
C GLY A 392 19.11 -13.88 -11.68
N ALA A 393 18.01 -14.49 -12.09
CA ALA A 393 17.88 -15.20 -13.37
C ALA A 393 17.69 -14.25 -14.56
N PHE A 394 16.99 -13.12 -14.37
CA PHE A 394 16.66 -12.12 -15.40
C PHE A 394 17.07 -10.71 -14.96
N PRO A 395 18.38 -10.40 -14.87
CA PRO A 395 18.86 -9.17 -14.26
C PRO A 395 18.49 -7.89 -15.04
N GLY A 396 18.16 -8.01 -16.32
CA GLY A 396 17.70 -6.90 -17.16
C GLY A 396 16.24 -6.51 -16.97
N GLU A 397 15.45 -7.37 -16.34
CA GLU A 397 13.99 -7.19 -16.22
C GLU A 397 13.56 -6.89 -14.79
N ARG A 398 12.48 -6.12 -14.64
CA ARG A 398 11.82 -5.94 -13.35
C ARG A 398 10.78 -7.05 -13.16
N PRO A 399 10.91 -7.89 -12.11
CA PRO A 399 9.92 -8.92 -11.84
C PRO A 399 8.55 -8.31 -11.54
N LEU A 400 7.49 -8.88 -12.12
CA LEU A 400 6.11 -8.55 -11.79
C LEU A 400 5.52 -9.64 -10.91
N GLN A 401 5.26 -9.31 -9.65
CA GLN A 401 4.55 -10.21 -8.75
C GLN A 401 3.58 -9.46 -7.85
N LEU A 402 2.50 -10.11 -7.51
CA LEU A 402 1.46 -9.63 -6.63
C LEU A 402 1.27 -10.61 -5.48
N ALA A 403 1.45 -10.14 -4.27
CA ALA A 403 1.15 -10.87 -3.05
C ALA A 403 -0.34 -10.72 -2.68
N VAL A 404 -0.89 -11.65 -1.94
CA VAL A 404 -2.28 -11.60 -1.44
C VAL A 404 -2.37 -11.26 0.03
N GLY A 405 -1.28 -11.42 0.75
CA GLY A 405 -1.08 -10.91 2.11
C GLY A 405 -0.18 -9.71 2.08
N VAL A 406 -0.14 -8.96 3.17
CA VAL A 406 0.65 -7.73 3.24
C VAL A 406 1.40 -7.62 4.56
N TRP A 407 2.66 -7.17 4.47
CA TRP A 407 3.46 -6.74 5.59
C TRP A 407 4.24 -5.48 5.24
N ALA A 408 4.67 -4.73 6.25
CA ALA A 408 5.54 -3.57 6.07
C ALA A 408 6.82 -3.96 5.29
N GLY A 409 7.16 -3.22 4.25
CA GLY A 409 8.28 -3.52 3.37
C GLY A 409 7.96 -4.38 2.13
N GLN A 410 6.71 -4.82 1.98
CA GLN A 410 6.24 -5.61 0.82
C GLN A 410 6.50 -4.91 -0.52
N GLN A 411 6.37 -3.61 -0.57
CA GLN A 411 6.54 -2.78 -1.78
C GLN A 411 7.91 -2.92 -2.45
N ARG A 412 8.93 -3.39 -1.73
CA ARG A 412 10.27 -3.67 -2.28
C ARG A 412 10.30 -4.84 -3.26
N TYR A 413 9.29 -5.69 -3.19
CA TYR A 413 9.29 -6.97 -3.90
C TYR A 413 8.12 -7.13 -4.85
N GLY A 414 7.24 -6.13 -4.95
CA GLY A 414 6.08 -6.15 -5.84
C GLY A 414 4.85 -5.51 -5.23
N GLY A 415 3.70 -5.79 -5.83
CA GLY A 415 2.41 -5.25 -5.43
C GLY A 415 1.57 -6.20 -4.57
N VAL A 416 0.33 -5.79 -4.35
CA VAL A 416 -0.67 -6.57 -3.60
C VAL A 416 -1.93 -6.74 -4.45
N CYS A 417 -2.38 -7.98 -4.57
CA CYS A 417 -3.67 -8.35 -5.16
C CYS A 417 -4.71 -8.48 -4.03
N LEU A 418 -5.71 -7.63 -4.07
CA LEU A 418 -6.87 -7.73 -3.20
C LEU A 418 -7.84 -8.79 -3.74
N PRO A 419 -8.69 -9.39 -2.89
CA PRO A 419 -9.81 -10.20 -3.38
C PRO A 419 -10.64 -9.39 -4.38
N GLY A 420 -11.10 -10.03 -5.44
CA GLY A 420 -12.05 -9.43 -6.36
C GLY A 420 -13.41 -9.24 -5.67
N PRO A 421 -14.21 -8.22 -6.06
CA PRO A 421 -15.54 -8.01 -5.52
C PRO A 421 -16.50 -9.11 -5.94
N GLU A 422 -17.58 -9.30 -5.18
CA GLU A 422 -18.72 -10.06 -5.66
C GLU A 422 -19.45 -9.25 -6.74
N ALA A 423 -19.81 -9.90 -7.85
CA ALA A 423 -20.51 -9.25 -8.95
C ALA A 423 -21.88 -8.75 -8.49
N GLY A 424 -22.19 -7.49 -8.75
CA GLY A 424 -23.45 -6.85 -8.37
C GLY A 424 -23.47 -6.24 -6.97
N ASP A 425 -22.41 -6.39 -6.17
CA ASP A 425 -22.31 -5.71 -4.86
C ASP A 425 -21.80 -4.27 -5.04
N TRP A 426 -22.72 -3.33 -5.06
CA TRP A 426 -22.43 -1.89 -5.18
C TRP A 426 -21.58 -1.34 -4.01
N ALA A 427 -21.72 -1.91 -2.82
CA ALA A 427 -20.95 -1.48 -1.67
C ALA A 427 -19.45 -1.80 -1.80
N GLU A 428 -19.10 -2.76 -2.64
CA GLU A 428 -17.69 -3.12 -2.90
C GLU A 428 -16.94 -2.06 -3.73
N LEU A 429 -17.62 -1.21 -4.50
CA LEU A 429 -16.95 -0.16 -5.28
C LEU A 429 -16.23 0.84 -4.36
N PRO A 430 -16.89 1.55 -3.44
CA PRO A 430 -16.22 2.46 -2.52
C PRO A 430 -15.28 1.74 -1.55
N ARG A 431 -15.58 0.51 -1.12
CA ARG A 431 -14.66 -0.29 -0.30
C ARG A 431 -13.36 -0.59 -1.02
N THR A 432 -13.43 -0.90 -2.32
CA THR A 432 -12.22 -1.13 -3.13
C THR A 432 -11.37 0.13 -3.23
N VAL A 433 -11.96 1.28 -3.49
CA VAL A 433 -11.26 2.58 -3.46
C VAL A 433 -10.57 2.76 -2.11
N GLY A 434 -11.31 2.59 -1.02
CA GLY A 434 -10.79 2.77 0.33
C GLY A 434 -9.65 1.80 0.68
N ARG A 435 -9.72 0.53 0.27
CA ARG A 435 -8.63 -0.45 0.47
C ARG A 435 -7.36 -0.06 -0.28
N VAL A 436 -7.49 0.39 -1.53
CA VAL A 436 -6.36 0.86 -2.34
C VAL A 436 -5.71 2.10 -1.72
N LEU A 437 -6.53 3.06 -1.28
CA LEU A 437 -6.05 4.26 -0.56
C LEU A 437 -5.33 3.88 0.74
N GLY A 438 -5.92 2.98 1.53
CA GLY A 438 -5.34 2.52 2.79
C GLY A 438 -3.99 1.82 2.62
N LEU A 439 -3.86 0.94 1.63
CA LEU A 439 -2.59 0.29 1.27
C LEU A 439 -1.56 1.31 0.79
N GLY A 440 -1.98 2.26 -0.04
CA GLY A 440 -1.11 3.35 -0.51
C GLY A 440 -0.56 4.19 0.66
N LEU A 441 -1.39 4.54 1.63
CA LEU A 441 -0.99 5.25 2.85
C LEU A 441 -0.02 4.43 3.72
N CYS A 442 -0.15 3.10 3.71
CA CYS A 442 0.75 2.17 4.38
C CYS A 442 2.01 1.83 3.55
N GLY A 443 2.25 2.51 2.42
CA GLY A 443 3.46 2.39 1.61
C GLY A 443 3.43 1.30 0.54
N VAL A 444 2.26 0.76 0.19
CA VAL A 444 2.06 -0.21 -0.89
C VAL A 444 1.29 0.44 -2.05
N PRO A 445 1.95 1.24 -2.90
CA PRO A 445 1.28 2.02 -3.94
C PRO A 445 0.80 1.18 -5.14
N PHE A 446 1.40 0.01 -5.37
CA PHE A 446 1.00 -0.90 -6.44
C PHE A 446 0.10 -2.00 -5.88
N CYS A 447 -1.19 -1.74 -5.87
CA CYS A 447 -2.20 -2.67 -5.39
C CYS A 447 -3.52 -2.49 -6.16
N GLY A 448 -4.36 -3.50 -6.11
CA GLY A 448 -5.67 -3.44 -6.73
C GLY A 448 -6.42 -4.76 -6.65
N PRO A 449 -7.69 -4.78 -7.05
CA PRO A 449 -8.54 -5.96 -6.93
C PRO A 449 -8.25 -7.03 -7.98
N GLY A 450 -8.46 -8.28 -7.61
CA GLY A 450 -8.53 -9.41 -8.51
C GLY A 450 -9.80 -9.39 -9.39
N VAL A 451 -9.99 -10.44 -10.17
CA VAL A 451 -11.17 -10.61 -11.03
C VAL A 451 -12.43 -10.72 -10.18
N PRO A 452 -13.53 -10.03 -10.54
CA PRO A 452 -14.83 -10.21 -9.87
C PRO A 452 -15.26 -11.68 -9.81
N GLY A 453 -15.80 -12.10 -8.67
CA GLY A 453 -16.24 -13.48 -8.45
C GLY A 453 -15.12 -14.48 -8.12
N THR A 454 -13.86 -14.08 -8.12
CA THR A 454 -12.72 -14.92 -7.68
C THR A 454 -12.38 -14.74 -6.19
N GLY A 455 -13.12 -13.90 -5.48
CA GLY A 455 -13.04 -13.80 -4.03
C GLY A 455 -13.31 -15.15 -3.39
N ASP A 456 -12.64 -15.42 -2.28
CA ASP A 456 -12.86 -16.62 -1.48
C ASP A 456 -14.30 -16.57 -0.93
N GLY A 457 -15.24 -17.07 -1.78
CA GLY A 457 -16.67 -17.05 -1.47
C GLY A 457 -16.89 -17.77 -0.15
N GLY A 458 -16.99 -17.00 0.90
CA GLY A 458 -17.46 -17.24 2.25
C GLY A 458 -17.62 -18.68 2.75
N ARG A 459 -16.61 -19.53 2.66
CA ARG A 459 -16.55 -20.78 3.38
C ARG A 459 -15.82 -20.64 4.71
N GLY A 460 -16.15 -19.64 5.51
CA GLY A 460 -15.50 -19.58 6.80
C GLY A 460 -15.70 -18.36 7.68
N ALA A 461 -16.74 -17.59 7.47
CA ALA A 461 -17.10 -16.56 8.46
C ALA A 461 -18.60 -16.27 8.45
N ARG A 462 -19.43 -17.29 8.65
CA ARG A 462 -20.72 -17.01 9.27
C ARG A 462 -20.38 -16.74 10.73
N GLY A 463 -20.31 -15.45 11.05
CA GLY A 463 -20.11 -14.94 12.39
C GLY A 463 -21.08 -15.60 13.35
N GLY A 464 -20.54 -16.00 14.48
CA GLY A 464 -21.36 -16.38 15.62
C GLY A 464 -22.14 -15.15 16.09
N GLU A 465 -23.35 -14.98 15.59
CA GLU A 465 -24.35 -14.20 16.28
C GLU A 465 -24.61 -14.88 17.62
N ALA A 466 -24.46 -14.13 18.68
CA ALA A 466 -24.82 -14.54 20.02
C ALA A 466 -26.30 -15.00 20.02
N ARG A 467 -26.49 -16.30 20.08
CA ARG A 467 -27.82 -16.90 20.24
C ARG A 467 -28.33 -16.60 21.63
N THR A 468 -29.34 -15.76 21.69
CA THR A 468 -30.28 -15.72 22.81
C THR A 468 -31.08 -17.03 22.81
N PRO A 469 -31.25 -17.75 23.94
CA PRO A 469 -32.03 -18.98 23.97
C PRO A 469 -33.52 -18.68 24.11
N GLY A 470 -34.31 -19.24 23.22
CA GLY A 470 -35.75 -19.32 23.45
C GLY A 470 -36.58 -19.34 22.18
N VAL A 471 -37.17 -20.47 21.96
CA VAL A 471 -38.42 -20.88 21.29
C VAL A 471 -38.19 -21.87 20.16
N ARG A 472 -38.53 -23.11 20.47
CA ARG A 472 -38.68 -24.21 19.52
C ARG A 472 -40.02 -24.13 18.80
N THR A 473 -40.01 -24.24 17.45
CA THR A 473 -41.18 -24.70 16.69
C THR A 473 -40.76 -25.83 15.75
N PRO A 474 -41.55 -26.86 15.57
CA PRO A 474 -41.15 -28.10 14.87
C PRO A 474 -41.54 -28.11 13.40
N GLY A 475 -40.67 -28.73 12.60
CA GLY A 475 -41.04 -29.56 11.47
C GLY A 475 -41.19 -28.90 10.09
N VAL A 476 -40.10 -28.88 9.29
CA VAL A 476 -40.21 -29.21 7.85
C VAL A 476 -38.94 -29.93 7.42
N ARG A 477 -39.08 -31.15 6.94
CA ARG A 477 -38.04 -31.95 6.27
C ARG A 477 -37.82 -31.42 4.87
N THR A 478 -36.60 -30.98 4.56
CA THR A 478 -36.16 -30.79 3.17
C THR A 478 -35.11 -31.82 2.81
N ARG A 479 -35.42 -32.58 1.74
CA ARG A 479 -34.59 -33.59 1.10
C ARG A 479 -33.28 -32.98 0.60
N GLY A 480 -32.19 -33.75 0.77
CA GLY A 480 -30.88 -33.39 0.23
C GLY A 480 -30.89 -33.32 -1.31
N VAL A 481 -30.26 -32.26 -1.81
CA VAL A 481 -29.88 -32.13 -3.21
C VAL A 481 -28.36 -32.28 -3.29
N ARG A 482 -27.95 -33.29 -4.08
CA ARG A 482 -26.55 -33.57 -4.39
C ARG A 482 -25.96 -32.42 -5.21
N ALA A 483 -24.74 -32.03 -4.85
CA ALA A 483 -23.93 -31.10 -5.65
C ALA A 483 -23.62 -31.76 -7.02
N SER A 484 -24.19 -31.22 -8.07
CA SER A 484 -23.79 -31.48 -9.44
C SER A 484 -23.42 -30.19 -10.12
N GLY A 485 -22.22 -30.19 -10.69
CA GLY A 485 -21.70 -29.39 -11.79
C GLY A 485 -22.23 -27.96 -11.95
N VAL A 486 -21.33 -26.98 -11.78
CA VAL A 486 -21.57 -25.61 -12.22
C VAL A 486 -21.84 -25.60 -13.73
N ARG A 487 -23.11 -25.61 -14.12
CA ARG A 487 -23.53 -25.19 -15.45
C ARG A 487 -23.50 -23.65 -15.46
N ARG A 488 -22.77 -23.09 -16.41
CA ARG A 488 -22.92 -21.69 -16.81
C ARG A 488 -24.40 -21.41 -17.03
N ALA A 489 -25.00 -20.59 -16.15
CA ALA A 489 -26.32 -20.05 -16.41
C ALA A 489 -26.13 -18.96 -17.47
N GLU A 490 -26.57 -19.20 -18.70
CA GLU A 490 -26.92 -18.19 -19.70
C GLU A 490 -28.21 -17.51 -19.23
N GLY A 491 -28.12 -16.72 -18.17
CA GLY A 491 -29.15 -15.78 -17.77
C GLY A 491 -28.66 -14.38 -18.10
N SER A 492 -29.41 -13.59 -18.84
CA SER A 492 -29.15 -12.17 -18.99
C SER A 492 -29.01 -11.55 -17.61
N LEU A 493 -27.90 -10.83 -17.38
CA LEU A 493 -27.75 -9.99 -16.19
C LEU A 493 -28.96 -9.08 -16.11
N SER A 494 -29.49 -8.82 -14.92
CA SER A 494 -30.45 -7.73 -14.71
C SER A 494 -29.84 -6.41 -15.20
N ASP A 495 -30.64 -5.44 -15.59
CA ASP A 495 -30.15 -4.11 -16.02
C ASP A 495 -29.21 -3.50 -14.99
N GLU A 496 -29.49 -3.67 -13.71
CA GLU A 496 -28.65 -3.23 -12.60
C GLU A 496 -27.31 -3.98 -12.54
N GLY A 497 -27.30 -5.28 -12.79
CA GLY A 497 -26.07 -6.08 -12.85
C GLY A 497 -25.19 -5.71 -14.04
N ALA A 498 -25.80 -5.35 -15.17
CA ALA A 498 -25.09 -4.85 -16.35
C ALA A 498 -24.48 -3.46 -16.08
N GLU A 499 -25.23 -2.57 -15.42
CA GLU A 499 -24.73 -1.26 -15.01
C GLU A 499 -23.57 -1.40 -14.02
N TRP A 500 -23.70 -2.26 -13.02
CA TRP A 500 -22.62 -2.53 -12.06
C TRP A 500 -21.31 -2.95 -12.77
N ALA A 501 -21.41 -3.85 -13.74
CA ALA A 501 -20.23 -4.31 -14.48
C ALA A 501 -19.52 -3.17 -15.21
N VAL A 502 -20.30 -2.27 -15.85
CA VAL A 502 -19.76 -1.06 -16.51
C VAL A 502 -19.06 -0.14 -15.50
N ARG A 503 -19.71 0.16 -14.35
CA ARG A 503 -19.14 1.03 -13.32
C ARG A 503 -17.91 0.42 -12.66
N TRP A 504 -17.91 -0.90 -12.49
CA TRP A 504 -16.73 -1.62 -12.02
C TRP A 504 -15.55 -1.49 -13.00
N GLU A 505 -15.75 -1.72 -14.29
CA GLU A 505 -14.68 -1.58 -15.29
C GLU A 505 -14.16 -0.14 -15.37
N GLN A 506 -15.04 0.85 -15.28
CA GLN A 506 -14.66 2.27 -15.20
C GLN A 506 -13.76 2.53 -13.99
N LEU A 507 -14.13 2.08 -12.79
CA LEU A 507 -13.32 2.20 -11.60
C LEU A 507 -11.98 1.46 -11.76
N ALA A 508 -12.03 0.20 -12.20
CA ALA A 508 -10.86 -0.68 -12.35
C ALA A 508 -9.80 -0.08 -13.29
N GLY A 509 -10.23 0.64 -14.33
CA GLY A 509 -9.34 1.37 -15.25
C GLY A 509 -8.48 2.46 -14.59
N TRP A 510 -8.91 2.97 -13.44
CA TRP A 510 -8.22 4.03 -12.69
C TRP A 510 -7.49 3.55 -11.43
N LEU A 511 -7.42 2.25 -11.20
CA LEU A 511 -6.63 1.68 -10.11
C LEU A 511 -5.24 1.25 -10.59
N PRO A 512 -4.22 1.21 -9.71
CA PRO A 512 -2.86 0.84 -10.09
C PRO A 512 -2.78 -0.53 -10.78
N TRP A 513 -3.56 -1.47 -10.31
CA TRP A 513 -3.74 -2.78 -10.92
C TRP A 513 -5.19 -3.25 -10.77
N SER A 514 -5.68 -4.02 -11.72
CA SER A 514 -6.96 -4.73 -11.64
C SER A 514 -6.91 -6.01 -12.47
N GLY A 515 -7.47 -7.10 -11.96
CA GLY A 515 -7.74 -8.30 -12.75
C GLY A 515 -8.83 -8.00 -13.77
N GLY A 516 -8.58 -8.22 -15.06
CA GLY A 516 -9.57 -8.05 -16.12
C GLY A 516 -10.67 -9.12 -16.02
N ALA A 517 -11.92 -8.75 -16.24
CA ALA A 517 -12.98 -9.73 -16.41
C ALA A 517 -12.82 -10.40 -17.79
N GLU A 518 -12.72 -11.74 -17.85
CA GLU A 518 -12.77 -12.46 -19.11
C GLU A 518 -14.18 -12.26 -19.75
N GLY A 519 -14.26 -11.59 -20.88
CA GLY A 519 -15.43 -11.59 -21.74
C GLY A 519 -16.44 -10.43 -21.61
N GLY A 520 -16.11 -9.36 -20.86
CA GLY A 520 -16.99 -8.16 -20.80
C GLY A 520 -16.99 -7.36 -22.10
N SER A 521 -18.14 -7.15 -22.70
CA SER A 521 -18.32 -6.33 -23.93
C SER A 521 -18.07 -4.83 -23.70
N ALA A 522 -18.07 -4.36 -22.45
CA ALA A 522 -17.81 -2.97 -22.05
C ALA A 522 -16.30 -2.61 -21.94
N GLY A 523 -15.40 -3.61 -21.94
CA GLY A 523 -13.95 -3.43 -21.74
C GLY A 523 -13.22 -2.62 -22.81
N GLY A 524 -13.87 -2.21 -23.88
CA GLY A 524 -13.25 -1.43 -24.96
C GLY A 524 -12.93 0.01 -24.55
N ALA A 525 -13.86 0.71 -23.91
CA ALA A 525 -13.71 2.12 -23.56
C ALA A 525 -12.74 2.31 -22.37
N ALA A 526 -12.92 1.55 -21.30
CA ALA A 526 -12.01 1.59 -20.12
C ALA A 526 -10.57 1.19 -20.47
N SER A 527 -10.40 0.22 -21.39
CA SER A 527 -9.09 -0.20 -21.90
C SER A 527 -8.42 0.90 -22.74
N GLY A 528 -9.17 1.60 -23.57
CA GLY A 528 -8.69 2.72 -24.38
C GLY A 528 -8.24 3.91 -23.53
N GLU A 529 -9.03 4.26 -22.53
CA GLU A 529 -8.68 5.27 -21.54
C GLU A 529 -7.37 4.90 -20.81
N ARG A 530 -7.25 3.68 -20.30
CA ARG A 530 -6.03 3.24 -19.63
C ARG A 530 -4.81 3.25 -20.55
N GLU A 531 -4.96 2.86 -21.83
CA GLU A 531 -3.86 2.91 -22.81
C GLU A 531 -3.45 4.36 -23.09
N ARG A 532 -4.42 5.28 -23.20
CA ARG A 532 -4.15 6.71 -23.38
C ARG A 532 -3.34 7.29 -22.22
N TRP A 533 -3.71 6.98 -20.97
CA TRP A 533 -3.04 7.46 -19.77
C TRP A 533 -1.78 6.64 -19.40
N GLY A 534 -1.38 5.63 -20.20
CA GLY A 534 -0.24 4.76 -19.96
C GLY A 534 1.06 5.49 -19.61
N PRO A 535 1.49 6.54 -20.35
CA PRO A 535 2.68 7.32 -20.01
C PRO A 535 2.60 8.00 -18.65
N TYR A 536 1.39 8.45 -18.23
CA TYR A 536 1.18 9.04 -16.92
C TYR A 536 1.27 7.97 -15.82
N TRP A 537 0.66 6.80 -16.00
CA TRP A 537 0.78 5.68 -15.06
C TRP A 537 2.23 5.24 -14.86
N THR A 538 2.98 5.11 -15.95
CA THR A 538 4.40 4.77 -15.90
C THR A 538 5.20 5.84 -15.15
N THR A 539 4.92 7.11 -15.41
CA THR A 539 5.53 8.24 -14.70
C THR A 539 5.27 8.15 -13.20
N LEU A 540 4.02 7.92 -12.79
CA LEU A 540 3.66 7.81 -11.38
C LEU A 540 4.34 6.62 -10.69
N ALA A 541 4.40 5.46 -11.37
CA ALA A 541 5.06 4.28 -10.85
C ALA A 541 6.57 4.48 -10.66
N ARG A 542 7.24 5.04 -11.65
CA ARG A 542 8.68 5.38 -11.57
C ARG A 542 8.94 6.44 -10.51
N HIS A 543 8.08 7.45 -10.42
CA HIS A 543 8.17 8.50 -9.40
C HIS A 543 8.00 7.93 -7.99
N ALA A 544 7.04 7.01 -7.78
CA ALA A 544 6.88 6.32 -6.50
C ALA A 544 8.15 5.56 -6.09
N GLY A 545 8.84 4.93 -7.04
CA GLY A 545 10.13 4.28 -6.82
C GLY A 545 11.24 5.23 -6.34
N LEU A 546 11.12 6.54 -6.58
CA LEU A 546 12.10 7.54 -6.14
C LEU A 546 11.82 8.08 -4.73
N TRP A 547 10.58 8.22 -4.33
CA TRP A 547 10.23 8.90 -3.08
C TRP A 547 9.26 8.15 -2.16
N GLY A 548 8.70 7.00 -2.61
CA GLY A 548 7.88 6.12 -1.79
C GLY A 548 6.39 6.45 -1.73
N GLY A 549 5.91 7.53 -2.36
CA GLY A 549 4.53 7.95 -2.25
C GLY A 549 3.56 7.16 -3.13
N PRO A 550 2.27 7.08 -2.75
CA PRO A 550 1.25 6.40 -3.53
C PRO A 550 0.90 7.15 -4.82
N TRP A 551 0.42 6.42 -5.83
CA TRP A 551 -0.08 6.99 -7.08
C TRP A 551 -1.54 7.40 -6.95
N VAL A 552 -2.33 6.54 -6.32
CA VAL A 552 -3.72 6.78 -5.93
C VAL A 552 -3.70 7.33 -4.51
N ARG A 553 -4.21 8.55 -4.36
CA ARG A 553 -4.08 9.34 -3.13
C ARG A 553 -5.44 9.79 -2.64
N PRO A 554 -5.64 9.94 -1.32
CA PRO A 554 -6.83 10.59 -0.81
C PRO A 554 -6.97 12.01 -1.36
N VAL A 555 -8.19 12.49 -1.52
CA VAL A 555 -8.45 13.85 -2.05
C VAL A 555 -7.85 14.96 -1.19
N TRP A 556 -7.66 14.72 0.11
CA TRP A 556 -7.05 15.66 1.07
C TRP A 556 -5.50 15.68 1.03
N TRP A 557 -4.86 14.88 0.19
CA TRP A 557 -3.41 14.66 0.20
C TRP A 557 -2.56 15.94 0.15
N PHE A 558 -3.00 16.95 -0.58
CA PHE A 558 -2.30 18.23 -0.71
C PHE A 558 -2.88 19.34 0.17
N THR A 559 -4.04 19.12 0.77
CA THR A 559 -4.75 20.05 1.64
C THR A 559 -5.25 19.31 2.88
N PRO A 560 -4.35 18.73 3.70
CA PRO A 560 -4.73 17.94 4.87
C PRO A 560 -5.44 18.77 5.95
N GLU A 561 -5.37 20.09 5.89
CA GLU A 561 -6.09 21.04 6.72
C GLU A 561 -7.58 21.14 6.38
N ASP A 562 -8.01 20.82 5.14
CA ASP A 562 -9.43 20.83 4.78
C ASP A 562 -10.16 19.64 5.39
N ARG A 563 -10.82 19.88 6.51
CA ARG A 563 -11.59 18.86 7.26
C ARG A 563 -12.69 18.22 6.42
N ALA A 564 -13.29 18.95 5.47
CA ALA A 564 -14.37 18.44 4.64
C ALA A 564 -13.91 17.35 3.66
N LEU A 565 -12.61 17.27 3.37
CA LEU A 565 -12.02 16.25 2.50
C LEU A 565 -11.63 14.97 3.26
N ARG A 566 -11.43 15.02 4.58
CA ARG A 566 -10.91 13.87 5.37
C ARG A 566 -11.80 12.63 5.32
N GLY A 567 -13.11 12.82 5.23
CA GLY A 567 -14.09 11.74 5.16
C GLY A 567 -14.40 11.22 3.76
N VAL A 568 -13.84 11.81 2.69
CA VAL A 568 -14.12 11.41 1.31
C VAL A 568 -13.40 10.10 1.00
N GLY A 569 -14.16 9.01 0.84
CA GLY A 569 -13.65 7.66 0.57
C GLY A 569 -14.07 7.08 -0.78
N ASP A 570 -14.86 7.82 -1.57
CA ASP A 570 -15.44 7.40 -2.84
C ASP A 570 -14.95 8.21 -4.05
N ALA A 571 -13.95 9.07 -3.83
CA ALA A 571 -13.18 9.80 -4.85
C ALA A 571 -11.70 9.81 -4.45
N PHE A 572 -10.81 9.94 -5.43
CA PHE A 572 -9.38 9.89 -5.19
C PHE A 572 -8.59 10.70 -6.22
N LEU A 573 -7.39 11.09 -5.84
CA LEU A 573 -6.43 11.68 -6.75
C LEU A 573 -5.58 10.59 -7.41
N VAL A 574 -5.26 10.77 -8.70
CA VAL A 574 -4.24 10.02 -9.43
C VAL A 574 -3.06 10.95 -9.69
N GLY A 575 -1.98 10.73 -8.94
CA GLY A 575 -0.86 11.66 -8.92
C GLY A 575 -1.23 13.03 -8.34
N GLU A 576 -0.79 14.09 -9.00
CA GLU A 576 -1.03 15.49 -8.61
C GLU A 576 -2.09 16.16 -9.50
N ALA A 577 -2.28 15.60 -10.70
CA ALA A 577 -3.02 16.26 -11.74
C ALA A 577 -4.51 15.88 -11.79
N LEU A 578 -4.85 14.62 -11.52
CA LEU A 578 -6.19 14.10 -11.79
C LEU A 578 -6.95 13.79 -10.52
N LEU A 579 -8.28 14.03 -10.55
CA LEU A 579 -9.24 13.58 -9.56
C LEU A 579 -10.26 12.68 -10.24
N VAL A 580 -10.47 11.48 -9.72
CA VAL A 580 -11.41 10.47 -10.23
C VAL A 580 -12.55 10.31 -9.23
N ALA A 581 -13.78 10.40 -9.71
CA ALA A 581 -14.98 10.28 -8.89
C ALA A 581 -15.92 9.18 -9.45
N PRO A 582 -15.65 7.89 -9.15
CA PRO A 582 -16.47 6.80 -9.67
C PRO A 582 -17.91 6.87 -9.16
N VAL A 583 -18.85 6.34 -9.96
CA VAL A 583 -20.24 6.15 -9.55
C VAL A 583 -20.33 4.84 -8.75
N CYS A 584 -20.80 4.94 -7.52
CA CYS A 584 -20.86 3.82 -6.58
C CYS A 584 -22.31 3.40 -6.22
N GLU A 585 -23.32 3.94 -6.91
CA GLU A 585 -24.73 3.66 -6.68
C GLU A 585 -25.46 3.39 -8.01
N PRO A 586 -26.45 2.49 -8.01
CA PRO A 586 -27.20 2.16 -9.22
C PRO A 586 -28.05 3.33 -9.72
N GLY A 587 -28.19 3.46 -11.04
CA GLY A 587 -29.07 4.44 -11.67
C GLY A 587 -28.56 5.89 -11.66
N VAL A 588 -27.46 6.18 -11.00
CA VAL A 588 -26.90 7.53 -10.87
C VAL A 588 -26.23 7.97 -12.18
N ARG A 589 -26.53 9.21 -12.62
CA ARG A 589 -26.00 9.83 -13.85
C ARG A 589 -25.32 11.18 -13.61
N SER A 590 -25.22 11.60 -12.37
CA SER A 590 -24.39 12.73 -11.93
C SER A 590 -23.70 12.39 -10.63
N ARG A 591 -22.61 13.07 -10.32
CA ARG A 591 -21.79 12.80 -9.17
C ARG A 591 -21.50 14.09 -8.40
N ARG A 592 -21.88 14.13 -7.12
CA ARG A 592 -21.49 15.21 -6.22
C ARG A 592 -20.08 14.95 -5.70
N VAL A 593 -19.17 15.88 -5.95
CA VAL A 593 -17.74 15.74 -5.61
C VAL A 593 -17.29 16.97 -4.83
N ARG A 594 -16.73 16.78 -3.65
CA ARG A 594 -16.01 17.83 -2.92
C ARG A 594 -14.62 18.00 -3.52
N LEU A 595 -14.34 19.16 -4.11
CA LEU A 595 -13.07 19.45 -4.76
C LEU A 595 -12.04 20.04 -3.77
N PRO A 596 -10.77 19.60 -3.85
CA PRO A 596 -9.68 20.29 -3.19
C PRO A 596 -9.47 21.70 -3.76
N LYS A 597 -8.74 22.53 -3.03
CA LYS A 597 -8.35 23.88 -3.45
C LYS A 597 -7.75 23.89 -4.87
N GLY A 598 -8.11 24.92 -5.65
CA GLY A 598 -7.69 25.15 -7.02
C GLY A 598 -8.85 25.06 -8.00
N GLN A 599 -8.55 25.17 -9.29
CA GLN A 599 -9.52 25.09 -10.38
C GLN A 599 -9.36 23.77 -11.12
N TRP A 600 -10.47 23.18 -11.55
CA TRP A 600 -10.53 21.84 -12.11
C TRP A 600 -11.34 21.81 -13.39
N TYR A 601 -10.79 21.24 -14.47
CA TYR A 601 -11.49 20.97 -15.72
C TYR A 601 -12.08 19.56 -15.70
N ASP A 602 -13.31 19.40 -16.17
CA ASP A 602 -13.81 18.07 -16.58
C ASP A 602 -13.09 17.65 -17.87
N THR A 603 -12.42 16.50 -17.86
CA THR A 603 -11.61 16.02 -18.99
C THR A 603 -12.40 15.75 -20.26
N ALA A 604 -13.72 15.56 -20.17
CA ALA A 604 -14.59 15.24 -21.31
C ALA A 604 -15.31 16.47 -21.87
N THR A 605 -15.66 17.45 -21.03
CA THR A 605 -16.45 18.62 -21.43
C THR A 605 -15.67 19.92 -21.42
N GLU A 606 -14.46 19.91 -20.81
CA GLU A 606 -13.61 21.09 -20.56
C GLU A 606 -14.30 22.17 -19.69
N VAL A 607 -15.42 21.84 -19.03
CA VAL A 607 -16.07 22.74 -18.06
C VAL A 607 -15.14 22.93 -16.86
N VAL A 608 -15.05 24.17 -16.38
CA VAL A 608 -14.25 24.54 -15.22
C VAL A 608 -15.09 24.55 -13.96
N TYR A 609 -14.55 23.95 -12.90
CA TYR A 609 -15.13 23.94 -11.56
C TYR A 609 -14.15 24.58 -10.56
N GLU A 610 -14.70 25.42 -9.67
CA GLU A 610 -13.95 25.98 -8.56
C GLU A 610 -13.77 24.96 -7.43
N GLY A 611 -12.58 24.92 -6.84
CA GLY A 611 -12.29 24.10 -5.68
C GLY A 611 -12.93 24.60 -4.37
N GLU A 612 -12.61 23.92 -3.26
CA GLU A 612 -13.11 24.20 -1.91
C GLU A 612 -14.63 24.20 -1.77
N ARG A 613 -15.32 23.59 -2.75
CA ARG A 613 -16.78 23.41 -2.76
C ARG A 613 -17.17 22.03 -3.27
N THR A 614 -18.43 21.66 -3.02
CA THR A 614 -19.03 20.48 -3.63
C THR A 614 -19.66 20.87 -4.95
N VAL A 615 -19.26 20.20 -6.02
CA VAL A 615 -19.81 20.42 -7.37
C VAL A 615 -20.56 19.18 -7.84
N GLU A 616 -21.47 19.36 -8.78
CA GLU A 616 -22.15 18.25 -9.45
C GLU A 616 -21.55 18.06 -10.85
N VAL A 617 -21.06 16.85 -11.13
CA VAL A 617 -20.40 16.49 -12.38
C VAL A 617 -21.23 15.42 -13.08
N ALA A 618 -21.49 15.60 -14.38
CA ALA A 618 -22.23 14.61 -15.18
C ALA A 618 -21.46 13.27 -15.23
N ALA A 619 -22.16 12.17 -14.99
CA ALA A 619 -21.64 10.81 -14.94
C ALA A 619 -22.50 9.84 -15.77
N PRO A 620 -22.64 10.05 -17.09
CA PRO A 620 -23.38 9.13 -17.95
C PRO A 620 -22.76 7.73 -17.89
N LEU A 621 -23.48 6.72 -18.38
CA LEU A 621 -23.06 5.34 -18.24
C LEU A 621 -21.76 4.99 -18.99
N ASP A 622 -21.45 5.73 -20.03
CA ASP A 622 -20.29 5.51 -20.89
C ASP A 622 -18.97 6.09 -20.36
N ARG A 623 -19.00 6.83 -19.24
CA ARG A 623 -17.78 7.40 -18.65
C ARG A 623 -17.82 7.50 -17.12
N VAL A 624 -16.62 7.51 -16.53
CA VAL A 624 -16.39 7.93 -15.13
C VAL A 624 -15.99 9.41 -15.12
N PRO A 625 -16.50 10.25 -14.20
CA PRO A 625 -16.02 11.62 -14.02
C PRO A 625 -14.54 11.66 -13.66
N VAL A 626 -13.77 12.35 -14.47
CA VAL A 626 -12.35 12.63 -14.26
C VAL A 626 -12.12 14.13 -14.40
N LEU A 627 -11.61 14.73 -13.36
CA LEU A 627 -11.28 16.15 -13.34
C LEU A 627 -9.77 16.31 -13.36
N VAL A 628 -9.28 17.34 -14.02
CA VAL A 628 -7.86 17.66 -14.09
C VAL A 628 -7.61 19.07 -13.57
N ARG A 629 -6.56 19.23 -12.80
CA ARG A 629 -6.19 20.53 -12.23
C ARG A 629 -5.76 21.50 -13.32
N ALA A 630 -6.23 22.76 -13.25
CA ALA A 630 -5.77 23.82 -14.13
C ALA A 630 -4.23 23.99 -14.01
N GLY A 631 -3.57 24.18 -15.13
CA GLY A 631 -2.12 24.23 -15.25
C GLY A 631 -1.42 22.87 -15.28
N ALA A 632 -2.12 21.76 -15.12
CA ALA A 632 -1.49 20.44 -15.14
C ALA A 632 -0.89 20.12 -16.52
N VAL A 633 0.32 19.54 -16.51
CA VAL A 633 1.01 18.98 -17.68
C VAL A 633 1.03 17.47 -17.52
N VAL A 634 0.29 16.75 -18.37
CA VAL A 634 0.07 15.31 -18.23
C VAL A 634 0.51 14.56 -19.48
N PRO A 635 1.45 13.60 -19.40
CA PRO A 635 1.87 12.81 -20.53
C PRO A 635 0.79 11.78 -20.90
N VAL A 636 0.37 11.77 -22.16
CA VAL A 636 -0.63 10.83 -22.69
C VAL A 636 -0.12 10.15 -23.95
N ARG A 637 -0.70 9.00 -24.28
CA ARG A 637 -0.39 8.26 -25.50
C ARG A 637 -1.30 8.69 -26.65
N GLU A 638 -0.70 8.99 -27.77
CA GLU A 638 -1.36 9.25 -29.06
C GLU A 638 -0.78 8.35 -30.16
N ALA A 639 -1.36 8.37 -31.34
CA ALA A 639 -0.93 7.53 -32.47
C ALA A 639 0.55 7.72 -32.85
N GLY A 640 1.10 8.91 -32.62
CA GLY A 640 2.51 9.27 -32.92
C GLY A 640 3.47 9.15 -31.72
N GLY A 641 3.02 8.64 -30.58
CA GLY A 641 3.88 8.52 -29.38
C GLY A 641 3.31 9.22 -28.14
N THR A 642 4.21 9.71 -27.26
CA THR A 642 3.79 10.45 -26.05
C THR A 642 3.67 11.93 -26.35
N VAL A 643 2.50 12.50 -26.00
CA VAL A 643 2.15 13.92 -26.10
C VAL A 643 1.93 14.46 -24.69
N LEU A 644 2.25 15.72 -24.47
CA LEU A 644 1.94 16.42 -23.23
C LEU A 644 0.61 17.15 -23.36
N ASP A 645 -0.43 16.66 -22.70
CA ASP A 645 -1.69 17.38 -22.54
C ASP A 645 -1.50 18.45 -21.47
N VAL A 646 -1.57 19.70 -21.85
CA VAL A 646 -1.44 20.88 -20.98
C VAL A 646 -2.81 21.49 -20.80
N TRP A 647 -3.34 21.40 -19.59
CA TRP A 647 -4.61 22.02 -19.24
C TRP A 647 -4.37 23.48 -18.87
N ALA A 648 -4.93 24.38 -19.63
CA ALA A 648 -4.60 25.80 -19.56
C ALA A 648 -4.59 26.31 -18.11
N PRO A 649 -3.51 26.95 -17.65
CA PRO A 649 -3.57 27.66 -16.39
C PRO A 649 -4.63 28.78 -16.48
N LEU A 650 -5.38 28.95 -15.41
CA LEU A 650 -6.33 30.07 -15.30
C LEU A 650 -5.68 31.22 -14.50
N ALA A 651 -6.18 32.42 -14.70
CA ALA A 651 -5.57 33.61 -14.10
C ALA A 651 -5.39 33.50 -12.58
N GLU A 652 -6.33 32.85 -11.91
CA GLU A 652 -6.32 32.65 -10.45
C GLU A 652 -5.61 31.38 -10.00
N SER A 653 -5.32 30.41 -10.92
CA SER A 653 -4.71 29.14 -10.56
C SER A 653 -3.18 29.21 -10.35
N GLY A 654 -2.56 30.29 -10.82
CA GLY A 654 -1.11 30.41 -10.84
C GLY A 654 -0.44 29.43 -11.82
N PRO A 655 0.91 29.32 -11.80
CA PRO A 655 1.63 28.39 -12.66
C PRO A 655 1.34 26.94 -12.28
N GLY A 656 1.18 26.12 -13.30
CA GLY A 656 1.01 24.67 -13.14
C GLY A 656 2.30 23.90 -13.32
N ALA A 657 2.23 22.59 -13.13
CA ALA A 657 3.38 21.69 -13.23
C ALA A 657 3.01 20.30 -13.72
N GLY A 658 4.01 19.55 -14.18
CA GLY A 658 3.88 18.14 -14.50
C GLY A 658 5.23 17.44 -14.55
N LEU A 659 5.16 16.10 -14.52
CA LEU A 659 6.31 15.21 -14.64
C LEU A 659 6.09 14.26 -15.80
N TYR A 660 7.18 13.94 -16.50
CA TYR A 660 7.25 12.79 -17.36
C TYR A 660 8.51 11.97 -17.08
N ILE A 661 8.33 10.67 -16.84
CA ILE A 661 9.43 9.72 -16.61
C ILE A 661 9.23 8.58 -17.60
N PRO A 662 9.99 8.57 -18.71
CA PRO A 662 9.92 7.49 -19.69
C PRO A 662 10.39 6.17 -19.07
N ASP A 663 9.84 5.06 -19.55
CA ASP A 663 10.24 3.70 -19.17
C ASP A 663 10.50 2.89 -20.45
N GLU A 664 11.33 3.42 -21.31
CA GLU A 664 11.56 2.89 -22.66
C GLU A 664 12.24 1.52 -22.64
N GLU A 665 13.04 1.25 -21.61
CA GLU A 665 13.85 0.03 -21.52
C GLU A 665 13.36 -1.02 -20.51
N GLY A 666 12.32 -0.71 -19.73
CA GLY A 666 11.77 -1.64 -18.70
C GLY A 666 12.75 -2.07 -17.61
N GLY A 667 14.00 -1.61 -17.67
CA GLY A 667 15.11 -2.05 -16.84
C GLY A 667 15.28 -1.30 -15.51
N TRP A 668 16.44 -1.52 -14.88
CA TRP A 668 16.81 -0.96 -13.57
C TRP A 668 17.54 0.38 -13.65
N SER A 669 17.77 0.91 -14.83
CA SER A 669 18.46 2.18 -15.02
C SER A 669 17.79 3.31 -14.23
N PRO A 670 18.56 4.24 -13.67
CA PRO A 670 18.01 5.43 -13.05
C PRO A 670 17.09 6.17 -14.03
N PRO A 671 15.88 6.57 -13.62
CA PRO A 671 14.95 7.19 -14.54
C PRO A 671 15.40 8.62 -14.91
N LEU A 672 15.27 8.95 -16.18
CA LEU A 672 15.31 10.34 -16.62
C LEU A 672 14.02 11.03 -16.17
N VAL A 673 14.14 12.11 -15.42
CA VAL A 673 12.99 12.87 -14.93
C VAL A 673 12.90 14.20 -15.68
N GLU A 674 11.87 14.32 -16.52
CA GLU A 674 11.54 15.56 -17.19
C GLU A 674 10.48 16.31 -16.35
N ARG A 675 10.78 17.55 -15.96
CA ARG A 675 9.84 18.42 -15.24
C ARG A 675 9.35 19.52 -16.16
N TYR A 676 8.08 19.79 -16.09
CA TYR A 676 7.42 20.81 -16.90
C TYR A 676 6.71 21.80 -15.98
N THR A 677 6.70 23.08 -16.39
CA THR A 677 5.87 24.12 -15.82
C THR A 677 5.00 24.70 -16.92
N SER A 678 3.79 25.13 -16.57
CA SER A 678 2.90 25.83 -17.47
C SER A 678 2.49 27.16 -16.82
N ARG A 679 2.39 28.22 -17.60
CA ARG A 679 1.91 29.54 -17.16
C ARG A 679 1.22 30.28 -18.29
N LEU A 680 0.40 31.27 -17.93
CA LEU A 680 -0.09 32.24 -18.90
C LEU A 680 0.99 33.28 -19.19
N GLY A 681 1.23 33.54 -20.47
CA GLY A 681 2.02 34.65 -20.94
C GLY A 681 1.29 35.99 -20.81
N ALA A 682 1.98 37.10 -21.12
CA ALA A 682 1.41 38.44 -21.00
C ALA A 682 0.23 38.69 -21.95
N ASP A 683 0.17 37.97 -23.04
CA ASP A 683 -0.87 38.02 -24.09
C ASP A 683 -1.94 36.94 -23.94
N GLY A 684 -1.92 36.16 -22.82
CA GLY A 684 -2.86 35.10 -22.54
C GLY A 684 -2.51 33.76 -23.22
N GLU A 685 -1.36 33.67 -23.91
CA GLU A 685 -0.90 32.39 -24.44
C GLU A 685 -0.42 31.44 -23.32
N VAL A 686 -0.54 30.13 -23.55
CA VAL A 686 -0.03 29.12 -22.62
C VAL A 686 1.44 28.82 -22.93
N VAL A 687 2.32 29.19 -22.03
CA VAL A 687 3.75 28.94 -22.11
C VAL A 687 4.10 27.68 -21.34
N VAL A 688 4.79 26.73 -21.97
CA VAL A 688 5.23 25.48 -21.37
C VAL A 688 6.77 25.42 -21.38
N GLU A 689 7.35 25.25 -20.21
CA GLU A 689 8.80 25.21 -20.04
C GLU A 689 9.25 23.87 -19.48
N ARG A 690 10.37 23.35 -19.95
CA ARG A 690 10.99 22.11 -19.45
C ARG A 690 12.19 22.45 -18.58
N SER A 691 12.24 21.86 -17.39
CA SER A 691 13.41 21.87 -16.50
C SER A 691 13.90 20.44 -16.24
N GLY A 692 15.21 20.24 -16.22
CA GLY A 692 15.85 18.93 -16.05
C GLY A 692 16.03 18.15 -17.36
N GLY A 693 17.18 17.55 -17.53
CA GLY A 693 17.60 16.75 -18.67
C GLY A 693 19.05 17.08 -19.08
N PRO A 694 19.75 16.20 -19.84
CA PRO A 694 21.08 16.51 -20.34
C PRO A 694 21.00 17.75 -21.25
N GLY A 695 21.66 18.83 -20.85
CA GLY A 695 21.72 20.10 -21.59
C GLY A 695 20.94 21.27 -20.97
N ALA A 696 20.21 21.11 -19.89
CA ALA A 696 19.64 22.22 -19.14
C ALA A 696 20.71 22.81 -18.22
N GLY A 697 21.38 23.87 -18.63
CA GLY A 697 22.16 24.73 -17.76
C GLY A 697 21.26 25.42 -16.72
N PRO A 698 21.81 25.95 -15.61
CA PRO A 698 21.03 26.70 -14.64
C PRO A 698 20.46 27.96 -15.33
N GLY A 699 19.15 27.98 -15.56
CA GLY A 699 18.41 29.06 -16.24
C GLY A 699 17.98 28.78 -17.69
N GLY A 700 18.25 27.59 -18.22
CA GLY A 700 17.86 27.24 -19.60
C GLY A 700 16.39 26.83 -19.70
N VAL A 701 15.57 27.73 -20.22
CA VAL A 701 14.23 27.45 -20.72
C VAL A 701 14.39 26.78 -22.08
N SER A 702 14.06 25.50 -22.19
CA SER A 702 13.96 24.81 -23.49
C SER A 702 12.49 24.63 -23.82
N ALA A 703 12.10 24.97 -25.06
CA ALA A 703 10.83 24.54 -25.59
C ALA A 703 10.68 23.02 -25.35
N ALA A 704 9.50 22.59 -24.93
CA ALA A 704 9.22 21.20 -24.59
C ALA A 704 9.68 20.33 -25.74
N GLY A 705 10.73 19.53 -25.58
CA GLY A 705 11.26 18.63 -26.65
C GLY A 705 10.30 17.50 -27.03
N ARG A 706 9.03 17.64 -26.68
CA ARG A 706 7.92 16.70 -26.95
C ARG A 706 6.73 17.46 -27.52
N PRO A 707 5.87 16.83 -28.33
CA PRO A 707 4.62 17.41 -28.78
C PRO A 707 3.76 17.87 -27.60
N VAL A 708 3.24 19.08 -27.65
CA VAL A 708 2.38 19.69 -26.64
C VAL A 708 1.00 19.91 -27.27
N ARG A 709 -0.05 19.60 -26.53
CA ARG A 709 -1.42 19.93 -26.86
C ARG A 709 -2.06 20.69 -25.72
N VAL A 710 -2.49 21.90 -25.97
CA VAL A 710 -3.19 22.72 -24.98
C VAL A 710 -4.68 22.38 -24.99
N ARG A 711 -5.25 22.24 -23.79
CA ARG A 711 -6.67 21.96 -23.51
C ARG A 711 -7.28 23.11 -22.73
N GLY A 712 -8.61 23.26 -22.77
CA GLY A 712 -9.35 24.24 -21.96
C GLY A 712 -9.28 25.68 -22.48
N LEU A 713 -8.80 25.93 -23.69
CA LEU A 713 -8.75 27.28 -24.27
C LEU A 713 -10.11 27.90 -24.59
N GLY A 714 -11.19 27.07 -24.65
CA GLY A 714 -12.55 27.50 -24.96
C GLY A 714 -13.47 27.68 -23.74
N ALA A 715 -12.99 27.36 -22.52
CA ALA A 715 -13.81 27.41 -21.32
C ALA A 715 -13.87 28.83 -20.73
N ALA A 716 -14.65 29.70 -21.35
CA ALA A 716 -14.77 31.10 -20.92
C ALA A 716 -15.86 31.35 -19.87
N GLU A 717 -16.53 30.35 -19.30
CA GLU A 717 -17.49 30.57 -18.21
C GLU A 717 -17.40 29.50 -17.14
N ALA A 718 -16.98 29.92 -15.93
CA ALA A 718 -17.17 29.14 -14.72
C ALA A 718 -18.69 29.02 -14.45
N VAL A 719 -19.20 27.81 -14.37
CA VAL A 719 -20.59 27.57 -13.96
C VAL A 719 -20.74 28.09 -12.53
N GLY A 720 -21.44 29.21 -12.38
CA GLY A 720 -21.78 29.78 -11.09
C GLY A 720 -22.71 28.84 -10.28
N PRO A 721 -22.94 29.12 -8.99
CA PRO A 721 -23.70 28.23 -8.11
C PRO A 721 -25.15 28.12 -8.57
N ALA A 722 -25.64 26.87 -8.71
CA ALA A 722 -27.05 26.56 -8.76
C ALA A 722 -27.62 26.41 -7.34
#